data_15057a3e4669806d266c6fe3a4b6bea5
#
_entry.id   15057a3e4669806d266c6fe3a4b6bea5
#
_cell.length_a   1.000
_cell.length_b   1.000
_cell.length_c   1.000
_cell.angle_alpha   90.00
_cell.angle_beta   90.00
_cell.angle_gamma   90.00
#
_symmetry.space_group_name_H-M   'P 1'
#
loop_
_entity.id
_entity.type
_entity.pdbx_description
1 polymer ?
#
loop_
_entity_poly.entity_id
_entity_poly.type
_entity_poly.pdbx_seq_one_letter_code
_entity_poly.pdbx_strand_id
1 'polypeptide(L)'
;MKYLLTALLSLSCIFSLAQKFELPAAKFKTGDNSQYSSPLFDDIDWKELKTGTNWDSQGYDKYDGYGWYRFHVVLASVLKTGNPIRIFLGKVDDACEVYFNGVLIGKSGAFPSDKGGYVTAWDKPVELHIAPNSPFLKWNEVNVIGVRVYDGGGAGGMFSNIPYINTMELIDGIKITTAPVINKKATVVFSNSFVKTISGRYTIECFNEDDQTLISKTENEITLAKDQTKQVNAPVVKDNDHISYRYTFTENTTKKTVTVKQYLPYILTPKNSDAPKINGAKVYGVRPNSPFVFKIPATGKKPLQYSVENLPEGFTVNPVNGVITGKITRNGDYKVVFVVKNAKGVAKRDFTIKCGDVLALTPPMGWNSWNCWGLSVSDEKLKASAKAMMDKGLIDHGWAFMNIDDGWEDKQRNANGAIVANKKFPDMKKLGDWLHSNGLKFGIYSSPGPQTCGGYLGSYQHELQDASTYASWGIDYLKYDWCSYGDIHDKNDNSLASYKKPYEVMQEALQKQNRDIVYSLCQYGMKDVWEWGETVNGNCWRTTGDIEDTWESLSKIGFNQLKQYAYAKPGRWNDPDMMIVGQVGWGDHLHPTRLTPDEQYTHVSLWSLLSAPLLIGCDLSKLDDFTLNLLTNDEVIAINQDILGRQATQAIIRNDPDNVDYQVWVKELEDGSKAVGIFNTTDKSEIVRFHWNEIQQSPKQKVRDLWRQQDLGNFDGMFSTRVAAHGVTLIKITAN
;
A
#
# COMPACT_ATOMS: atom_id res chain seq x y z
N MET A 1 1.59 75.87 -17.47
CA MET A 1 0.38 75.79 -18.31
C MET A 1 0.23 74.33 -18.71
N LYS A 2 -0.83 73.65 -18.22
CA LYS A 2 -1.41 72.34 -18.66
C LYS A 2 -0.42 71.13 -18.62
N TYR A 3 -0.58 70.03 -17.89
CA TYR A 3 -1.77 69.27 -17.45
C TYR A 3 -1.54 68.69 -16.08
N LEU A 4 -2.41 69.00 -15.17
CA LEU A 4 -2.72 68.25 -13.94
C LEU A 4 -4.11 67.71 -14.15
N LEU A 5 -4.39 66.57 -13.52
CA LEU A 5 -5.62 65.78 -13.47
C LEU A 5 -5.69 64.65 -14.52
N THR A 6 -5.39 63.42 -14.08
CA THR A 6 -6.40 62.39 -13.94
C THR A 6 -5.71 61.12 -13.38
N ALA A 7 -5.78 60.94 -12.08
CA ALA A 7 -5.47 59.66 -11.44
C ALA A 7 -6.21 59.60 -10.11
N LEU A 8 -7.52 59.42 -10.18
CA LEU A 8 -8.33 59.00 -9.03
C LEU A 8 -9.53 58.29 -9.60
N LEU A 9 -9.55 56.98 -9.39
CA LEU A 9 -10.71 56.09 -9.26
C LEU A 9 -10.37 54.73 -9.84
N SER A 10 -9.75 53.89 -9.01
CA SER A 10 -9.99 52.44 -9.02
C SER A 10 -9.49 51.89 -7.70
N LEU A 11 -10.18 52.25 -6.64
CA LEU A 11 -10.02 51.64 -5.33
C LEU A 11 -11.35 51.04 -4.96
N SER A 12 -11.43 49.73 -4.99
CA SER A 12 -12.34 48.92 -4.18
C SER A 12 -12.61 47.58 -4.86
N CYS A 13 -11.64 46.71 -4.77
CA CYS A 13 -11.89 45.29 -4.62
C CYS A 13 -10.88 44.78 -3.58
N ILE A 14 -11.21 45.01 -2.32
CA ILE A 14 -10.54 44.35 -1.22
C ILE A 14 -11.08 42.92 -1.21
N PHE A 15 -10.46 42.04 -1.97
CA PHE A 15 -10.55 40.63 -1.71
C PHE A 15 -9.76 40.37 -0.44
N SER A 16 -10.46 40.04 0.65
CA SER A 16 -9.90 39.42 1.84
C SER A 16 -9.39 38.00 1.49
N LEU A 17 -8.25 37.94 0.81
CA LEU A 17 -7.44 36.75 0.77
C LEU A 17 -6.73 36.70 2.12
N ALA A 18 -6.86 35.61 2.87
CA ALA A 18 -6.02 35.34 4.04
C ALA A 18 -4.56 35.43 3.54
N GLN A 19 -3.87 36.49 3.97
CA GLN A 19 -2.55 36.81 3.42
C GLN A 19 -1.57 35.76 3.94
N LYS A 20 -1.16 34.87 3.06
CA LYS A 20 -0.16 33.82 3.31
C LYS A 20 1.23 34.44 3.22
N PHE A 21 1.99 34.38 4.30
CA PHE A 21 3.37 34.87 4.36
C PHE A 21 4.31 33.68 4.27
N GLU A 22 4.94 33.47 3.12
CA GLU A 22 5.86 32.37 2.87
C GLU A 22 7.24 32.61 3.50
N LEU A 23 7.90 31.53 3.92
CA LEU A 23 9.20 31.51 4.56
C LEU A 23 10.19 30.66 3.72
N PRO A 24 10.63 31.17 2.56
CA PRO A 24 11.38 30.39 1.57
C PRO A 24 12.83 30.07 1.98
N ALA A 25 13.35 30.73 3.00
CA ALA A 25 14.71 30.53 3.52
C ALA A 25 14.77 30.75 5.02
N ALA A 26 15.76 30.11 5.67
CA ALA A 26 16.05 30.22 7.09
C ALA A 26 17.56 30.22 7.37
N LYS A 27 17.98 30.86 8.46
CA LYS A 27 19.31 30.67 9.01
C LYS A 27 19.41 29.25 9.55
N PHE A 28 20.50 28.54 9.27
CA PHE A 28 20.71 27.14 9.64
C PHE A 28 22.07 26.87 10.27
N LYS A 29 22.08 25.98 11.28
CA LYS A 29 23.29 25.49 11.91
C LYS A 29 23.13 24.06 12.41
N THR A 30 24.14 23.23 12.20
CA THR A 30 24.22 21.87 12.76
C THR A 30 24.56 21.87 14.22
N GLY A 31 24.25 20.78 14.93
CA GLY A 31 24.47 20.59 16.35
C GLY A 31 23.28 21.00 17.20
N ASP A 32 23.39 20.75 18.51
CA ASP A 32 22.29 20.96 19.45
C ASP A 32 22.69 21.91 20.58
N ASN A 33 21.99 23.05 20.66
CA ASN A 33 22.15 24.01 21.75
C ASN A 33 20.81 24.69 22.04
N SER A 34 20.32 24.52 23.26
CA SER A 34 19.04 25.09 23.70
C SER A 34 18.97 26.63 23.60
N GLN A 35 20.09 27.33 23.63
CA GLN A 35 20.15 28.78 23.46
C GLN A 35 19.72 29.23 22.06
N TYR A 36 19.75 28.34 21.06
CA TYR A 36 19.32 28.66 19.71
C TYR A 36 17.81 28.93 19.58
N SER A 37 17.02 28.56 20.60
CA SER A 37 15.61 28.94 20.69
C SER A 37 15.40 30.40 21.09
N SER A 38 16.39 31.05 21.71
CA SER A 38 16.27 32.42 22.22
C SER A 38 16.15 33.44 21.10
N PRO A 39 15.19 34.40 21.16
CA PRO A 39 15.13 35.48 20.19
C PRO A 39 16.31 36.45 20.22
N LEU A 40 17.07 36.43 21.33
CA LEU A 40 18.26 37.29 21.52
C LEU A 40 19.56 36.63 21.07
N PHE A 41 19.52 35.38 20.64
CA PHE A 41 20.68 34.69 20.13
C PHE A 41 21.14 35.30 18.79
N ASP A 42 22.41 35.62 18.66
CA ASP A 42 23.01 36.14 17.42
C ASP A 42 23.28 34.98 16.44
N ASP A 43 22.61 35.01 15.30
CA ASP A 43 22.73 34.03 14.23
C ASP A 43 23.21 34.63 12.90
N ILE A 44 23.88 35.79 12.96
CA ILE A 44 24.37 36.52 11.78
C ILE A 44 25.32 35.64 10.93
N ASP A 45 26.15 34.84 11.59
CA ASP A 45 27.16 33.96 10.96
C ASP A 45 26.56 32.59 10.50
N TRP A 46 25.27 32.36 10.70
CA TRP A 46 24.67 31.10 10.27
C TRP A 46 24.46 31.10 8.76
N LYS A 47 24.65 29.91 8.14
CA LYS A 47 24.38 29.70 6.72
C LYS A 47 22.87 29.83 6.45
N GLU A 48 22.52 30.39 5.33
CA GLU A 48 21.14 30.42 4.87
C GLU A 48 20.82 29.17 4.03
N LEU A 49 19.76 28.47 4.36
CA LEU A 49 19.23 27.34 3.57
C LEU A 49 17.84 27.68 3.03
N LYS A 50 17.54 27.14 1.84
CA LYS A 50 16.18 27.11 1.29
C LYS A 50 15.32 26.13 2.07
N THR A 51 14.09 26.47 2.30
CA THR A 51 13.08 25.58 2.89
C THR A 51 12.33 24.82 1.82
N GLY A 52 11.62 23.73 2.18
CA GLY A 52 10.96 22.85 1.24
C GLY A 52 11.91 21.91 0.47
N THR A 53 13.17 21.86 0.89
CA THR A 53 14.23 21.03 0.33
C THR A 53 15.13 20.55 1.47
N ASN A 54 15.52 19.25 1.46
CA ASN A 54 16.38 18.69 2.48
C ASN A 54 17.75 19.40 2.57
N TRP A 55 18.41 19.32 3.72
CA TRP A 55 19.72 19.96 3.94
C TRP A 55 20.84 19.22 3.22
N ASP A 56 20.69 17.91 2.93
CA ASP A 56 21.68 17.11 2.21
C ASP A 56 22.01 17.72 0.84
N SER A 57 20.98 18.10 0.09
CA SER A 57 21.15 18.74 -1.22
C SER A 57 21.73 20.18 -1.16
N GLN A 58 21.93 20.72 0.05
CA GLN A 58 22.37 22.09 0.29
C GLN A 58 23.76 22.16 0.97
N GLY A 59 24.53 21.06 0.90
CA GLY A 59 25.92 20.99 1.35
C GLY A 59 26.09 20.39 2.74
N TYR A 60 25.10 19.62 3.20
CA TYR A 60 25.17 18.80 4.42
C TYR A 60 24.91 17.33 4.07
N ASP A 61 25.46 16.89 2.95
CA ASP A 61 25.33 15.50 2.46
C ASP A 61 25.73 14.49 3.56
N LYS A 62 24.83 13.53 3.84
CA LYS A 62 25.00 12.50 4.88
C LYS A 62 25.20 13.04 6.30
N TYR A 63 24.65 14.20 6.59
CA TYR A 63 24.66 14.70 7.95
C TYR A 63 23.44 14.19 8.70
N ASP A 64 23.61 13.23 9.59
CA ASP A 64 22.63 12.77 10.56
C ASP A 64 22.87 13.44 11.91
N GLY A 65 21.80 13.79 12.62
CA GLY A 65 21.89 14.44 13.92
C GLY A 65 21.03 15.70 14.06
N TYR A 66 21.46 16.59 14.92
CA TYR A 66 20.68 17.79 15.24
C TYR A 66 21.00 18.95 14.29
N GLY A 67 19.94 19.66 13.83
CA GLY A 67 20.04 20.91 13.10
C GLY A 67 19.01 21.91 13.59
N TRP A 68 19.34 23.20 13.51
CA TRP A 68 18.44 24.29 13.88
C TRP A 68 18.21 25.21 12.71
N TYR A 69 16.91 25.47 12.41
CA TYR A 69 16.48 26.55 11.52
C TYR A 69 15.98 27.73 12.34
N ARG A 70 16.28 28.97 11.88
CA ARG A 70 15.79 30.20 12.50
C ARG A 70 15.24 31.14 11.43
N PHE A 71 13.99 31.56 11.62
CA PHE A 71 13.32 32.53 10.77
C PHE A 71 13.15 33.83 11.53
N HIS A 72 13.43 34.94 10.89
CA HIS A 72 13.15 36.29 11.39
C HIS A 72 11.95 36.86 10.64
N VAL A 73 10.82 37.02 11.31
CA VAL A 73 9.56 37.37 10.69
C VAL A 73 8.95 38.61 11.34
N VAL A 74 8.41 39.53 10.53
CA VAL A 74 7.63 40.67 11.01
C VAL A 74 6.16 40.37 10.79
N LEU A 75 5.42 40.20 11.88
CA LEU A 75 3.97 40.01 11.83
C LEU A 75 3.29 41.39 11.70
N ALA A 76 2.84 41.71 10.48
CA ALA A 76 2.12 42.91 10.24
C ALA A 76 0.80 42.99 11.00
N SER A 77 0.43 44.17 11.49
CA SER A 77 -0.81 44.36 12.27
C SER A 77 -2.09 44.00 11.51
N VAL A 78 -2.05 43.91 10.18
CA VAL A 78 -3.18 43.45 9.34
C VAL A 78 -3.55 41.97 9.66
N LEU A 79 -2.58 41.17 10.16
CA LEU A 79 -2.82 39.79 10.60
C LEU A 79 -3.48 39.69 11.97
N LYS A 80 -3.62 40.81 12.69
CA LYS A 80 -4.25 40.87 14.03
C LYS A 80 -5.76 40.88 13.93
N THR A 81 -6.33 39.81 13.39
CA THR A 81 -7.80 39.65 13.20
C THR A 81 -8.55 39.17 14.44
N GLY A 82 -7.84 38.85 15.53
CA GLY A 82 -8.41 38.19 16.70
C GLY A 82 -8.65 36.68 16.51
N ASN A 83 -8.13 36.11 15.44
CA ASN A 83 -8.11 34.66 15.17
C ASN A 83 -6.70 34.10 15.42
N PRO A 84 -6.55 32.78 15.66
CA PRO A 84 -5.26 32.15 15.80
C PRO A 84 -4.37 32.35 14.58
N ILE A 85 -3.06 32.36 14.81
CA ILE A 85 -2.04 32.34 13.77
C ILE A 85 -1.64 30.90 13.53
N ARG A 86 -1.70 30.46 12.27
CA ARG A 86 -1.16 29.19 11.81
C ARG A 86 0.29 29.35 11.41
N ILE A 87 1.14 28.43 11.85
CA ILE A 87 2.50 28.20 11.34
C ILE A 87 2.51 26.80 10.73
N PHE A 88 2.74 26.73 9.43
CA PHE A 88 2.86 25.50 8.70
C PHE A 88 4.31 25.35 8.23
N LEU A 89 4.97 24.25 8.59
CA LEU A 89 6.36 23.99 8.25
C LEU A 89 6.55 22.96 7.12
N GLY A 90 5.47 22.33 6.65
CA GLY A 90 5.56 21.18 5.77
C GLY A 90 5.98 19.93 6.55
N LYS A 91 6.66 19.00 5.91
CA LYS A 91 7.22 17.80 6.56
C LYS A 91 8.64 18.12 7.05
N VAL A 92 8.96 17.64 8.25
CA VAL A 92 10.26 17.80 8.89
C VAL A 92 10.79 16.42 9.28
N ASP A 93 11.97 16.07 8.81
CA ASP A 93 12.59 14.78 8.99
C ASP A 93 13.59 14.82 10.16
N ASP A 94 13.53 13.95 11.13
CA ASP A 94 12.54 12.92 11.57
C ASP A 94 11.63 13.45 12.68
N ALA A 95 12.24 14.24 13.58
CA ALA A 95 11.57 14.83 14.73
C ALA A 95 11.92 16.31 14.86
N CYS A 96 10.96 17.10 15.35
CA CYS A 96 11.23 18.53 15.57
C CYS A 96 10.52 19.11 16.80
N GLU A 97 11.12 20.17 17.33
CA GLU A 97 10.52 21.10 18.31
C GLU A 97 10.49 22.51 17.69
N VAL A 98 9.38 23.21 17.86
CA VAL A 98 9.18 24.55 17.28
C VAL A 98 9.01 25.57 18.40
N TYR A 99 9.84 26.60 18.34
CA TYR A 99 9.86 27.69 19.32
C TYR A 99 9.45 29.00 18.64
N PHE A 100 8.64 29.79 19.31
CA PHE A 100 8.27 31.14 18.87
C PHE A 100 8.72 32.13 19.94
N ASN A 101 9.65 33.02 19.62
CA ASN A 101 10.29 33.94 20.54
C ASN A 101 10.82 33.26 21.84
N GLY A 102 11.39 32.05 21.70
CA GLY A 102 11.93 31.27 22.81
C GLY A 102 10.91 30.39 23.56
N VAL A 103 9.62 30.49 23.24
CA VAL A 103 8.56 29.69 23.85
C VAL A 103 8.30 28.47 22.96
N LEU A 104 8.36 27.27 23.52
CA LEU A 104 8.01 26.02 22.82
C LEU A 104 6.51 26.03 22.50
N ILE A 105 6.15 25.99 21.23
CA ILE A 105 4.77 26.02 20.76
C ILE A 105 4.26 24.67 20.26
N GLY A 106 5.15 23.70 20.01
CA GLY A 106 4.78 22.35 19.63
C GLY A 106 5.96 21.52 19.17
N LYS A 107 5.69 20.22 18.92
CA LYS A 107 6.68 19.24 18.45
C LYS A 107 6.04 18.19 17.57
N SER A 108 6.85 17.51 16.74
CA SER A 108 6.52 16.33 15.96
C SER A 108 7.59 15.27 16.15
N GLY A 109 7.20 13.99 16.30
CA GLY A 109 8.14 12.93 16.66
C GLY A 109 8.64 13.03 18.10
N ALA A 110 9.71 12.28 18.42
CA ALA A 110 10.41 12.32 19.71
C ALA A 110 11.91 12.18 19.49
N PHE A 111 12.71 12.92 20.25
CA PHE A 111 14.16 12.89 20.19
C PHE A 111 14.73 11.64 20.90
N PRO A 112 15.97 11.19 20.57
CA PRO A 112 16.62 10.06 21.27
C PRO A 112 16.73 10.24 22.78
N SER A 113 16.82 11.48 23.25
CA SER A 113 16.90 11.85 24.68
C SER A 113 15.53 11.88 25.40
N ASP A 114 14.43 11.78 24.68
CA ASP A 114 13.09 11.88 25.27
C ASP A 114 12.76 10.61 26.08
N LYS A 115 11.91 10.78 27.11
CA LYS A 115 11.37 9.66 27.87
C LYS A 115 10.47 8.81 26.96
N GLY A 116 10.93 7.62 26.58
CA GLY A 116 10.26 6.74 25.63
C GLY A 116 11.10 6.49 24.38
N GLY A 117 12.18 7.27 24.20
CA GLY A 117 13.13 7.11 23.11
C GLY A 117 12.70 7.81 21.81
N TYR A 118 13.52 7.62 20.81
CA TYR A 118 13.34 8.21 19.49
C TYR A 118 12.08 7.70 18.77
N VAL A 119 11.34 8.64 18.17
CA VAL A 119 10.17 8.35 17.33
C VAL A 119 10.18 9.27 16.12
N THR A 120 10.31 8.69 14.95
CA THR A 120 10.23 9.44 13.69
C THR A 120 8.80 9.87 13.34
N ALA A 121 8.66 11.04 12.71
CA ALA A 121 7.41 11.58 12.20
C ALA A 121 7.61 12.29 10.84
N TRP A 122 8.61 11.87 10.07
CA TRP A 122 9.02 12.47 8.79
C TRP A 122 7.89 12.58 7.76
N ASP A 123 6.92 11.67 7.81
CA ASP A 123 5.79 11.61 6.89
C ASP A 123 4.63 12.56 7.27
N LYS A 124 4.70 13.19 8.46
CA LYS A 124 3.61 14.02 8.99
C LYS A 124 3.88 15.51 8.77
N PRO A 125 2.93 16.26 8.21
CA PRO A 125 3.06 17.70 8.14
C PRO A 125 3.00 18.33 9.53
N VAL A 126 3.86 19.32 9.78
CA VAL A 126 3.92 20.09 11.04
C VAL A 126 3.10 21.37 10.87
N GLU A 127 1.97 21.41 11.54
CA GLU A 127 1.09 22.59 11.60
C GLU A 127 0.83 22.95 13.07
N LEU A 128 1.07 24.21 13.44
CA LEU A 128 0.96 24.72 14.79
C LEU A 128 0.09 25.98 14.83
N HIS A 129 -0.60 26.18 15.95
CA HIS A 129 -1.51 27.29 16.13
C HIS A 129 -1.11 28.12 17.35
N ILE A 130 -1.01 29.43 17.17
CA ILE A 130 -0.75 30.40 18.26
C ILE A 130 -2.02 31.20 18.53
N ALA A 131 -2.45 31.23 19.81
CA ALA A 131 -3.59 32.03 20.21
C ALA A 131 -3.33 33.54 19.94
N PRO A 132 -4.33 34.31 19.49
CA PRO A 132 -4.12 35.70 19.01
C PRO A 132 -3.68 36.67 20.11
N ASN A 133 -3.91 36.31 21.37
CA ASN A 133 -3.54 37.09 22.56
C ASN A 133 -2.32 36.51 23.29
N SER A 134 -1.57 35.65 22.67
CA SER A 134 -0.34 35.08 23.27
C SER A 134 0.65 36.21 23.60
N PRO A 135 1.21 36.24 24.83
CA PRO A 135 2.04 37.37 25.30
C PRO A 135 3.40 37.45 24.62
N PHE A 136 3.82 36.36 23.92
CA PHE A 136 5.07 36.32 23.18
C PHE A 136 4.94 36.79 21.71
N LEU A 137 3.74 37.09 21.22
CA LEU A 137 3.52 37.66 19.89
C LEU A 137 3.87 39.16 19.87
N LYS A 138 4.75 39.56 18.97
CA LYS A 138 5.13 40.95 18.73
C LYS A 138 4.57 41.40 17.37
N TRP A 139 3.75 42.43 17.39
CA TRP A 139 3.15 42.99 16.19
C TRP A 139 3.96 44.14 15.65
N ASN A 140 4.22 44.14 14.34
CA ASN A 140 5.07 45.14 13.62
C ASN A 140 6.53 45.14 14.10
N GLU A 141 6.95 44.09 14.81
CA GLU A 141 8.30 43.87 15.29
C GLU A 141 8.82 42.53 14.80
N VAL A 142 10.14 42.35 14.87
CA VAL A 142 10.75 41.05 14.53
C VAL A 142 10.38 40.00 15.57
N ASN A 143 9.85 38.88 15.09
CA ASN A 143 9.69 37.65 15.84
C ASN A 143 10.67 36.59 15.31
N VAL A 144 11.10 35.68 16.16
CA VAL A 144 12.00 34.58 15.80
C VAL A 144 11.29 33.24 15.95
N ILE A 145 11.28 32.46 14.88
CA ILE A 145 10.81 31.07 14.90
C ILE A 145 12.06 30.19 14.87
N GLY A 146 12.31 29.44 15.94
CA GLY A 146 13.37 28.43 16.02
C GLY A 146 12.80 27.04 15.79
N VAL A 147 13.33 26.27 14.86
CA VAL A 147 12.97 24.88 14.62
C VAL A 147 14.18 24.00 14.91
N ARG A 148 14.11 23.23 15.98
CA ARG A 148 15.08 22.19 16.33
C ARG A 148 14.68 20.92 15.63
N VAL A 149 15.56 20.33 14.85
CA VAL A 149 15.33 19.14 14.07
C VAL A 149 16.30 18.06 14.47
N TYR A 150 15.88 16.82 14.49
CA TYR A 150 16.73 15.64 14.59
C TYR A 150 16.43 14.71 13.44
N ASP A 151 17.47 14.36 12.71
CA ASP A 151 17.49 13.37 11.66
C ASP A 151 18.27 12.14 12.14
N GLY A 152 17.65 10.97 12.10
CA GLY A 152 18.24 9.71 12.54
C GLY A 152 18.86 8.91 11.40
N GLY A 153 18.76 9.38 10.16
CA GLY A 153 19.31 8.79 8.94
C GLY A 153 18.47 9.06 7.72
N GLY A 154 19.12 9.10 6.57
CA GLY A 154 18.46 9.39 5.30
C GLY A 154 18.70 10.83 4.83
N ALA A 155 17.65 11.56 4.50
CA ALA A 155 17.71 12.93 3.99
C ALA A 155 17.00 13.89 4.95
N GLY A 156 17.74 14.65 5.75
CA GLY A 156 17.21 15.44 6.85
C GLY A 156 16.68 16.82 6.51
N GLY A 157 15.93 17.41 7.44
CA GLY A 157 15.49 18.80 7.41
C GLY A 157 14.04 19.04 6.98
N MET A 158 13.71 20.27 6.56
CA MET A 158 12.38 20.66 6.11
C MET A 158 12.25 20.51 4.58
N PHE A 159 11.60 19.45 4.08
CA PHE A 159 11.79 19.00 2.70
C PHE A 159 10.59 19.00 1.76
N SER A 160 9.35 19.19 2.22
CA SER A 160 8.21 18.94 1.34
C SER A 160 7.48 20.18 0.82
N ASN A 161 7.43 21.25 1.58
CA ASN A 161 6.68 22.45 1.23
C ASN A 161 7.43 23.69 1.73
N ILE A 162 7.23 24.83 1.06
CA ILE A 162 7.69 26.12 1.60
C ILE A 162 6.85 26.43 2.85
N PRO A 163 7.46 26.60 4.03
CA PRO A 163 6.77 27.00 5.24
C PRO A 163 6.05 28.35 5.09
N TYR A 164 4.96 28.54 5.82
CA TYR A 164 4.24 29.80 5.80
C TYR A 164 3.55 30.13 7.12
N ILE A 165 3.21 31.38 7.28
CA ILE A 165 2.38 31.92 8.35
C ILE A 165 1.13 32.56 7.75
N ASN A 166 -0.02 32.33 8.35
CA ASN A 166 -1.25 33.06 8.04
C ASN A 166 -2.15 33.13 9.26
N THR A 167 -3.12 34.05 9.22
CA THR A 167 -4.20 34.06 10.20
C THR A 167 -5.25 33.04 9.79
N MET A 168 -5.68 32.19 10.73
CA MET A 168 -6.74 31.22 10.49
C MET A 168 -8.10 31.90 10.30
N GLU A 169 -8.92 31.31 9.47
CA GLU A 169 -10.30 31.71 9.27
C GLU A 169 -11.25 30.79 10.08
N LEU A 170 -12.52 31.21 10.27
CA LEU A 170 -13.50 30.39 11.00
C LEU A 170 -13.64 28.99 10.38
N ILE A 171 -13.64 28.92 9.06
CA ILE A 171 -13.79 27.66 8.34
C ILE A 171 -12.67 26.65 8.62
N ASP A 172 -11.46 27.14 8.90
CA ASP A 172 -10.30 26.28 9.24
C ASP A 172 -10.50 25.49 10.55
N GLY A 173 -11.41 25.95 11.41
CA GLY A 173 -11.78 25.22 12.63
C GLY A 173 -12.76 24.08 12.40
N ILE A 174 -13.36 23.99 11.23
CA ILE A 174 -14.33 22.94 10.91
C ILE A 174 -13.61 21.73 10.32
N LYS A 175 -13.78 20.60 10.99
CA LYS A 175 -13.34 19.30 10.49
C LYS A 175 -14.56 18.41 10.23
N ILE A 176 -14.60 17.81 9.05
CA ILE A 176 -15.56 16.78 8.67
C ILE A 176 -14.85 15.44 8.73
N THR A 177 -15.35 14.51 9.52
CA THR A 177 -14.80 13.16 9.64
C THR A 177 -15.90 12.15 9.33
N THR A 178 -15.59 11.17 8.48
CA THR A 178 -16.49 10.08 8.17
C THR A 178 -16.13 8.85 8.98
N ALA A 179 -17.15 8.13 9.48
CA ALA A 179 -16.96 6.84 10.12
C ALA A 179 -17.07 5.72 9.07
N PRO A 180 -16.44 4.54 9.30
CA PRO A 180 -16.69 3.36 8.49
C PRO A 180 -18.20 3.08 8.36
N VAL A 181 -18.62 2.65 7.17
CA VAL A 181 -20.03 2.29 6.94
C VAL A 181 -20.34 0.99 7.68
N ILE A 182 -21.23 1.05 8.66
CA ILE A 182 -21.66 -0.12 9.44
C ILE A 182 -23.14 -0.36 9.21
N ASN A 183 -23.50 -1.59 8.83
CA ASN A 183 -24.89 -1.96 8.55
C ASN A 183 -25.58 -0.97 7.60
N LYS A 184 -24.86 -0.56 6.53
CA LYS A 184 -25.34 0.36 5.49
C LYS A 184 -25.66 1.78 5.97
N LYS A 185 -25.20 2.16 7.15
CA LYS A 185 -25.33 3.51 7.70
C LYS A 185 -24.02 4.24 7.55
N ALA A 186 -23.99 5.22 6.67
CA ALA A 186 -22.91 6.19 6.59
C ALA A 186 -23.14 7.27 7.66
N THR A 187 -22.08 7.59 8.37
CA THR A 187 -22.13 8.57 9.46
C THR A 187 -21.03 9.60 9.26
N VAL A 188 -21.39 10.87 9.39
CA VAL A 188 -20.46 11.99 9.33
C VAL A 188 -20.45 12.75 10.65
N VAL A 189 -19.29 13.19 11.08
CA VAL A 189 -19.10 14.00 12.28
C VAL A 189 -18.53 15.36 11.85
N PHE A 190 -19.27 16.41 12.19
CA PHE A 190 -18.81 17.80 12.11
C PHE A 190 -18.24 18.21 13.44
N SER A 191 -17.05 18.77 13.49
CA SER A 191 -16.40 19.24 14.70
C SER A 191 -15.83 20.64 14.51
N ASN A 192 -15.82 21.41 15.61
CA ASN A 192 -15.21 22.73 15.67
C ASN A 192 -14.04 22.72 16.65
N SER A 193 -12.82 22.83 16.13
CA SER A 193 -11.59 22.98 16.92
C SER A 193 -11.20 24.44 17.13
N PHE A 194 -12.00 25.39 16.63
CA PHE A 194 -11.72 26.82 16.74
C PHE A 194 -12.12 27.39 18.08
N VAL A 195 -11.48 28.49 18.50
CA VAL A 195 -11.76 29.14 19.80
C VAL A 195 -13.13 29.85 19.87
N LYS A 196 -13.78 30.04 18.72
CA LYS A 196 -15.09 30.74 18.61
C LYS A 196 -16.16 29.74 18.16
N THR A 197 -17.42 30.04 18.53
CA THR A 197 -18.58 29.33 17.96
C THR A 197 -18.70 29.60 16.48
N ILE A 198 -18.95 28.56 15.70
CA ILE A 198 -19.09 28.61 14.23
C ILE A 198 -20.53 28.18 13.88
N SER A 199 -21.24 29.05 13.17
CA SER A 199 -22.55 28.74 12.61
C SER A 199 -22.47 28.59 11.13
N GLY A 200 -23.15 27.59 10.57
CA GLY A 200 -23.13 27.28 9.15
C GLY A 200 -24.24 26.34 8.77
N ARG A 201 -24.22 25.95 7.54
CA ARG A 201 -25.11 24.97 6.95
C ARG A 201 -24.32 23.74 6.52
N TYR A 202 -24.79 22.55 6.85
CA TYR A 202 -24.25 21.34 6.24
C TYR A 202 -25.17 20.80 5.16
N THR A 203 -24.56 20.24 4.12
CA THR A 203 -25.23 19.55 3.02
C THR A 203 -24.68 18.15 2.93
N ILE A 204 -25.57 17.16 2.77
CA ILE A 204 -25.25 15.76 2.46
C ILE A 204 -25.87 15.45 1.11
N GLU A 205 -25.06 15.20 0.11
CA GLU A 205 -25.47 14.81 -1.24
C GLU A 205 -25.02 13.37 -1.51
N CYS A 206 -25.93 12.55 -2.03
CA CYS A 206 -25.64 11.18 -2.46
C CYS A 206 -25.64 11.13 -3.98
N PHE A 207 -24.59 10.58 -4.57
CA PHE A 207 -24.40 10.46 -6.01
C PHE A 207 -24.31 9.01 -6.44
N ASN A 208 -24.86 8.70 -7.60
CA ASN A 208 -24.51 7.50 -8.34
C ASN A 208 -23.15 7.74 -9.01
N GLU A 209 -22.18 6.86 -8.76
CA GLU A 209 -20.82 7.00 -9.33
C GLU A 209 -20.76 6.55 -10.80
N ASP A 210 -21.69 5.72 -11.26
CA ASP A 210 -21.70 5.27 -12.67
C ASP A 210 -21.99 6.42 -13.64
N ASP A 211 -22.94 7.30 -13.30
CA ASP A 211 -23.38 8.39 -14.19
C ASP A 211 -23.31 9.79 -13.53
N GLN A 212 -22.83 9.88 -12.31
CA GLN A 212 -22.71 11.11 -11.51
C GLN A 212 -24.04 11.82 -11.24
N THR A 213 -25.16 11.10 -11.30
CA THR A 213 -26.48 11.66 -10.98
C THR A 213 -26.68 11.85 -9.49
N LEU A 214 -27.29 12.96 -9.10
CA LEU A 214 -27.68 13.22 -7.71
C LEU A 214 -28.90 12.37 -7.35
N ILE A 215 -28.74 11.43 -6.41
CA ILE A 215 -29.80 10.55 -5.91
C ILE A 215 -30.62 11.26 -4.83
N SER A 216 -29.96 11.91 -3.89
CA SER A 216 -30.61 12.61 -2.77
C SER A 216 -29.76 13.76 -2.23
N LYS A 217 -30.45 14.75 -1.65
CA LYS A 217 -29.83 15.89 -0.99
C LYS A 217 -30.54 16.19 0.33
N THR A 218 -29.75 16.40 1.39
CA THR A 218 -30.23 16.88 2.69
C THR A 218 -29.44 18.11 3.08
N GLU A 219 -30.11 19.13 3.62
CA GLU A 219 -29.50 20.39 4.01
C GLU A 219 -30.10 20.89 5.31
N ASN A 220 -29.24 21.26 6.29
CA ASN A 220 -29.68 21.76 7.59
C ASN A 220 -28.68 22.77 8.17
N GLU A 221 -29.20 23.68 9.01
CA GLU A 221 -28.36 24.57 9.79
C GLU A 221 -27.72 23.86 10.99
N ILE A 222 -26.50 24.29 11.32
CA ILE A 222 -25.71 23.73 12.40
C ILE A 222 -24.90 24.84 13.07
N THR A 223 -24.88 24.82 14.41
CA THR A 223 -24.00 25.67 15.20
C THR A 223 -23.15 24.79 16.08
N LEU A 224 -21.84 25.00 16.06
CA LEU A 224 -20.84 24.24 16.82
C LEU A 224 -20.09 25.21 17.76
N ALA A 225 -20.23 25.05 19.05
CA ALA A 225 -19.39 25.72 20.03
C ALA A 225 -17.93 25.20 19.93
N LYS A 226 -17.02 25.90 20.62
CA LYS A 226 -15.62 25.42 20.74
C LYS A 226 -15.59 23.96 21.22
N ASP A 227 -14.77 23.13 20.57
CA ASP A 227 -14.55 21.71 20.86
C ASP A 227 -15.83 20.83 20.78
N GLN A 228 -16.92 21.39 20.22
CA GLN A 228 -18.16 20.64 20.02
C GLN A 228 -18.09 19.78 18.76
N THR A 229 -18.68 18.59 18.87
CA THR A 229 -18.91 17.66 17.76
C THR A 229 -20.40 17.42 17.56
N LYS A 230 -20.81 17.20 16.31
CA LYS A 230 -22.18 16.77 15.96
C LYS A 230 -22.14 15.65 14.96
N GLN A 231 -22.67 14.52 15.33
CA GLN A 231 -22.82 13.37 14.47
C GLN A 231 -24.14 13.45 13.69
N VAL A 232 -24.09 13.15 12.39
CA VAL A 232 -25.24 13.12 11.50
C VAL A 232 -25.19 11.81 10.68
N ASN A 233 -26.36 11.16 10.52
CA ASN A 233 -26.48 10.01 9.67
C ASN A 233 -26.86 10.46 8.26
N ALA A 234 -26.16 9.92 7.26
CA ALA A 234 -26.54 10.10 5.87
C ALA A 234 -27.81 9.27 5.53
N PRO A 235 -28.59 9.67 4.55
CA PRO A 235 -29.73 8.88 4.06
C PRO A 235 -29.28 7.46 3.68
N VAL A 236 -30.12 6.45 3.97
CA VAL A 236 -29.83 5.07 3.64
C VAL A 236 -30.13 4.84 2.16
N VAL A 237 -29.22 4.22 1.42
CA VAL A 237 -29.38 3.83 0.00
C VAL A 237 -29.49 2.31 -0.10
N LYS A 238 -30.04 1.82 -1.23
CA LYS A 238 -30.24 0.39 -1.46
C LYS A 238 -28.90 -0.37 -1.55
N ASP A 239 -28.95 -1.67 -1.34
CA ASP A 239 -27.81 -2.57 -1.42
C ASP A 239 -27.14 -2.55 -2.80
N ASN A 240 -25.82 -2.60 -2.80
CA ASN A 240 -24.95 -2.77 -3.97
C ASN A 240 -25.01 -1.65 -5.01
N ASP A 241 -25.55 -0.48 -4.66
CA ASP A 241 -25.45 0.69 -5.54
C ASP A 241 -24.02 1.26 -5.46
N HIS A 242 -23.44 1.57 -6.61
CA HIS A 242 -22.15 2.24 -6.73
C HIS A 242 -22.34 3.73 -6.43
N ILE A 243 -22.18 4.13 -5.18
CA ILE A 243 -22.52 5.47 -4.69
C ILE A 243 -21.43 6.12 -3.88
N SER A 244 -21.49 7.46 -3.82
CA SER A 244 -20.70 8.25 -2.88
C SER A 244 -21.57 9.30 -2.17
N TYR A 245 -21.10 9.72 -0.99
CA TYR A 245 -21.61 10.89 -0.30
C TYR A 245 -20.63 12.04 -0.39
N ARG A 246 -21.17 13.24 -0.63
CA ARG A 246 -20.46 14.51 -0.49
C ARG A 246 -21.01 15.24 0.72
N TYR A 247 -20.17 15.48 1.71
CA TYR A 247 -20.48 16.23 2.93
C TYR A 247 -19.87 17.62 2.80
N THR A 248 -20.67 18.65 2.81
CA THR A 248 -20.22 20.03 2.71
C THR A 248 -20.69 20.81 3.92
N PHE A 249 -19.80 21.55 4.55
CA PHE A 249 -20.13 22.58 5.53
C PHE A 249 -19.86 23.94 4.90
N THR A 250 -20.85 24.86 4.99
CA THR A 250 -20.75 26.24 4.51
C THR A 250 -20.86 27.19 5.70
N GLU A 251 -19.82 27.95 5.98
CA GLU A 251 -19.82 28.95 7.06
C GLU A 251 -20.75 30.14 6.72
N ASN A 252 -21.57 30.58 7.68
CA ASN A 252 -22.65 31.53 7.41
C ASN A 252 -22.17 32.96 7.07
N THR A 253 -21.04 33.41 7.61
CA THR A 253 -20.54 34.77 7.45
C THR A 253 -19.74 34.92 6.15
N THR A 254 -18.74 34.11 5.98
CA THR A 254 -17.80 34.19 4.84
C THR A 254 -18.26 33.42 3.61
N LYS A 255 -19.26 32.53 3.78
CA LYS A 255 -19.73 31.57 2.76
C LYS A 255 -18.65 30.59 2.27
N LYS A 256 -17.52 30.50 2.97
CA LYS A 256 -16.50 29.52 2.69
C LYS A 256 -16.97 28.13 3.05
N THR A 257 -16.45 27.13 2.33
CA THR A 257 -16.86 25.73 2.45
C THR A 257 -15.68 24.82 2.74
N VAL A 258 -15.95 23.76 3.47
CA VAL A 258 -15.11 22.56 3.55
C VAL A 258 -15.94 21.37 3.07
N THR A 259 -15.33 20.52 2.24
CA THR A 259 -16.04 19.37 1.65
C THR A 259 -15.20 18.11 1.79
N VAL A 260 -15.88 17.00 2.13
CA VAL A 260 -15.31 15.65 2.17
C VAL A 260 -16.19 14.73 1.34
N LYS A 261 -15.58 13.87 0.51
CA LYS A 261 -16.27 12.81 -0.23
C LYS A 261 -16.01 11.47 0.47
N GLN A 262 -17.03 10.65 0.56
CA GLN A 262 -16.95 9.29 1.08
C GLN A 262 -17.54 8.33 0.04
N TYR A 263 -16.71 7.43 -0.48
CA TYR A 263 -17.16 6.36 -1.35
C TYR A 263 -17.69 5.20 -0.51
N LEU A 264 -18.77 4.57 -0.95
CA LEU A 264 -19.29 3.39 -0.27
C LEU A 264 -18.74 2.12 -0.93
N PRO A 265 -18.24 1.18 -0.13
CA PRO A 265 -17.87 -0.13 -0.65
C PRO A 265 -19.06 -0.83 -1.31
N TYR A 266 -18.86 -1.41 -2.48
CA TYR A 266 -19.87 -2.14 -3.24
C TYR A 266 -19.29 -3.46 -3.74
N ILE A 267 -20.16 -4.46 -3.91
CA ILE A 267 -19.77 -5.85 -4.18
C ILE A 267 -20.19 -6.23 -5.60
N LEU A 268 -19.21 -6.58 -6.43
CA LEU A 268 -19.44 -7.06 -7.79
C LEU A 268 -19.45 -8.58 -7.90
N THR A 269 -18.64 -9.27 -7.11
CA THR A 269 -18.49 -10.73 -7.16
C THR A 269 -19.76 -11.41 -6.66
N PRO A 270 -20.40 -12.28 -7.44
CA PRO A 270 -21.58 -13.02 -6.99
C PRO A 270 -21.20 -14.05 -5.92
N LYS A 271 -22.20 -14.45 -5.12
CA LYS A 271 -22.00 -15.50 -4.12
C LYS A 271 -21.65 -16.84 -4.76
N ASN A 272 -20.76 -17.60 -4.12
CA ASN A 272 -20.39 -18.93 -4.55
C ASN A 272 -21.60 -19.89 -4.55
N SER A 273 -21.62 -20.83 -5.50
CA SER A 273 -22.61 -21.89 -5.55
C SER A 273 -22.48 -22.85 -4.35
N ASP A 274 -23.60 -23.45 -3.93
CA ASP A 274 -23.60 -24.56 -2.96
C ASP A 274 -22.92 -25.85 -3.49
N ALA A 275 -22.89 -26.06 -4.83
CA ALA A 275 -22.18 -27.17 -5.46
C ALA A 275 -20.67 -26.97 -5.33
N PRO A 276 -19.86 -28.04 -5.21
CA PRO A 276 -18.42 -27.92 -5.09
C PRO A 276 -17.81 -27.33 -6.37
N LYS A 277 -16.79 -26.45 -6.20
CA LYS A 277 -15.96 -25.91 -7.28
C LYS A 277 -14.51 -25.94 -6.81
N ILE A 278 -13.61 -26.41 -7.66
CA ILE A 278 -12.17 -26.45 -7.36
C ILE A 278 -11.52 -25.19 -7.96
N ASN A 279 -10.81 -24.42 -7.15
CA ASN A 279 -10.27 -23.11 -7.46
C ASN A 279 -8.73 -23.10 -7.51
N GLY A 280 -8.10 -21.94 -7.72
CA GLY A 280 -6.65 -21.73 -7.65
C GLY A 280 -5.85 -22.34 -8.80
N ALA A 281 -4.57 -22.53 -8.60
CA ALA A 281 -3.62 -23.02 -9.59
C ALA A 281 -3.95 -24.41 -10.15
N LYS A 282 -3.52 -24.70 -11.40
CA LYS A 282 -3.61 -26.01 -12.06
C LYS A 282 -2.29 -26.78 -12.03
N VAL A 283 -1.24 -26.19 -11.49
CA VAL A 283 0.11 -26.75 -11.46
C VAL A 283 0.83 -26.35 -10.17
N TYR A 284 1.73 -27.21 -9.69
CA TYR A 284 2.61 -26.91 -8.57
C TYR A 284 3.99 -27.53 -8.78
N GLY A 285 5.07 -26.75 -8.53
CA GLY A 285 6.46 -27.15 -8.63
C GLY A 285 7.02 -27.66 -7.29
N VAL A 286 7.81 -28.74 -7.34
CA VAL A 286 8.51 -29.28 -6.17
C VAL A 286 9.83 -29.89 -6.60
N ARG A 287 10.92 -29.71 -5.81
CA ARG A 287 12.20 -30.39 -6.07
C ARG A 287 12.16 -31.85 -5.58
N PRO A 288 12.95 -32.74 -6.21
CA PRO A 288 13.07 -34.12 -5.74
C PRO A 288 13.47 -34.17 -4.26
N ASN A 289 12.83 -35.06 -3.52
CA ASN A 289 13.05 -35.29 -2.08
C ASN A 289 12.63 -34.14 -1.15
N SER A 290 12.15 -33.03 -1.67
CA SER A 290 11.58 -31.94 -0.83
C SER A 290 10.22 -32.35 -0.25
N PRO A 291 9.90 -31.93 0.98
CA PRO A 291 8.56 -32.10 1.55
C PRO A 291 7.52 -31.35 0.71
N PHE A 292 6.43 -32.03 0.38
CA PHE A 292 5.30 -31.45 -0.35
C PHE A 292 4.16 -31.17 0.62
N VAL A 293 3.62 -29.97 0.59
CA VAL A 293 2.39 -29.56 1.27
C VAL A 293 1.55 -28.75 0.29
N PHE A 294 0.33 -29.18 0.03
CA PHE A 294 -0.61 -28.45 -0.83
C PHE A 294 -2.04 -28.67 -0.35
N LYS A 295 -2.81 -27.58 -0.21
CA LYS A 295 -4.24 -27.63 0.09
C LYS A 295 -5.02 -27.57 -1.21
N ILE A 296 -5.91 -28.53 -1.47
CA ILE A 296 -6.87 -28.44 -2.59
C ILE A 296 -7.84 -27.28 -2.31
N PRO A 297 -7.75 -26.15 -3.05
CA PRO A 297 -8.67 -25.03 -2.82
C PRO A 297 -10.03 -25.37 -3.44
N ALA A 298 -11.08 -25.34 -2.62
CA ALA A 298 -12.41 -25.62 -3.11
C ALA A 298 -13.48 -24.89 -2.31
N THR A 299 -14.45 -24.32 -3.02
CA THR A 299 -15.66 -23.71 -2.48
C THR A 299 -16.88 -24.64 -2.64
N GLY A 300 -17.93 -24.34 -1.90
CA GLY A 300 -19.17 -25.09 -1.87
C GLY A 300 -19.75 -25.24 -0.46
N LYS A 301 -20.98 -25.72 -0.35
CA LYS A 301 -21.61 -25.93 0.95
C LYS A 301 -20.86 -27.03 1.74
N LYS A 302 -20.32 -26.66 2.90
CA LYS A 302 -19.60 -27.60 3.80
C LYS A 302 -20.59 -28.60 4.47
N PRO A 303 -20.18 -29.84 4.81
CA PRO A 303 -18.83 -30.37 4.69
C PRO A 303 -18.45 -30.74 3.25
N LEU A 304 -17.19 -30.53 2.89
CA LEU A 304 -16.59 -31.02 1.65
C LEU A 304 -15.76 -32.30 1.94
N GLN A 305 -15.77 -33.25 1.00
CA GLN A 305 -14.93 -34.45 1.02
C GLN A 305 -13.93 -34.36 -0.14
N TYR A 306 -12.68 -34.67 0.15
CA TYR A 306 -11.57 -34.53 -0.79
C TYR A 306 -10.96 -35.90 -1.11
N SER A 307 -10.66 -36.13 -2.38
CA SER A 307 -9.85 -37.26 -2.84
C SER A 307 -9.04 -36.85 -4.07
N VAL A 308 -8.05 -37.65 -4.43
CA VAL A 308 -7.18 -37.43 -5.58
C VAL A 308 -7.05 -38.75 -6.35
N GLU A 309 -7.38 -38.74 -7.65
CA GLU A 309 -7.14 -39.87 -8.56
C GLU A 309 -5.70 -39.78 -9.08
N ASN A 310 -5.04 -40.90 -9.29
CA ASN A 310 -3.65 -41.06 -9.77
C ASN A 310 -2.62 -40.35 -8.84
N LEU A 311 -2.88 -40.32 -7.54
CA LEU A 311 -1.95 -39.73 -6.58
C LEU A 311 -0.62 -40.54 -6.59
N PRO A 312 0.57 -39.86 -6.75
CA PRO A 312 1.85 -40.57 -6.78
C PRO A 312 2.11 -41.35 -5.48
N GLU A 313 2.88 -42.45 -5.59
CA GLU A 313 3.35 -43.19 -4.42
C GLU A 313 4.10 -42.27 -3.44
N GLY A 314 3.90 -42.46 -2.16
CA GLY A 314 4.47 -41.63 -1.10
C GLY A 314 3.67 -40.38 -0.77
N PHE A 315 2.53 -40.16 -1.44
CA PHE A 315 1.63 -39.05 -1.16
C PHE A 315 0.38 -39.51 -0.43
N THR A 316 -0.16 -38.64 0.41
CA THR A 316 -1.44 -38.81 1.08
C THR A 316 -2.29 -37.55 0.94
N VAL A 317 -3.62 -37.74 0.94
CA VAL A 317 -4.58 -36.63 0.99
C VAL A 317 -5.46 -36.79 2.23
N ASN A 318 -5.61 -35.70 2.98
CA ASN A 318 -6.57 -35.68 4.08
C ASN A 318 -7.99 -35.50 3.51
N PRO A 319 -8.91 -36.44 3.70
CA PRO A 319 -10.23 -36.37 3.06
C PRO A 319 -11.15 -35.30 3.65
N VAL A 320 -10.82 -34.72 4.81
CA VAL A 320 -11.63 -33.72 5.50
C VAL A 320 -11.22 -32.30 5.14
N ASN A 321 -9.92 -32.02 5.12
CA ASN A 321 -9.41 -30.67 4.87
C ASN A 321 -8.73 -30.49 3.50
N GLY A 322 -8.55 -31.59 2.73
CA GLY A 322 -7.96 -31.53 1.39
C GLY A 322 -6.46 -31.24 1.36
N VAL A 323 -5.75 -31.37 2.47
CA VAL A 323 -4.29 -31.19 2.51
C VAL A 323 -3.62 -32.45 1.96
N ILE A 324 -2.76 -32.24 0.95
CA ILE A 324 -1.91 -33.27 0.33
C ILE A 324 -0.51 -33.11 0.92
N THR A 325 0.07 -34.24 1.39
CA THR A 325 1.46 -34.30 1.87
C THR A 325 2.19 -35.46 1.24
N GLY A 326 3.50 -35.36 1.12
CA GLY A 326 4.32 -36.46 0.59
C GLY A 326 5.69 -36.00 0.12
N LYS A 327 6.37 -36.86 -0.67
CA LYS A 327 7.64 -36.58 -1.32
C LYS A 327 7.71 -37.30 -2.67
N ILE A 328 8.28 -36.64 -3.66
CA ILE A 328 8.63 -37.25 -4.95
C ILE A 328 10.15 -37.33 -5.05
N THR A 329 10.66 -38.48 -5.53
CA THR A 329 12.10 -38.73 -5.63
C THR A 329 12.64 -38.56 -7.06
N ARG A 330 11.77 -38.56 -8.08
CA ARG A 330 12.15 -38.53 -9.49
C ARG A 330 11.56 -37.34 -10.20
N ASN A 331 12.36 -36.67 -11.01
CA ASN A 331 11.89 -35.61 -11.91
C ASN A 331 10.80 -36.13 -12.85
N GLY A 332 9.83 -35.25 -13.15
CA GLY A 332 8.75 -35.54 -14.09
C GLY A 332 7.45 -34.80 -13.78
N ASP A 333 6.52 -34.93 -14.70
CA ASP A 333 5.19 -34.36 -14.60
C ASP A 333 4.19 -35.44 -14.13
N TYR A 334 3.64 -35.28 -12.93
CA TYR A 334 2.69 -36.18 -12.33
C TYR A 334 1.28 -35.60 -12.47
N LYS A 335 0.51 -36.16 -13.40
CA LYS A 335 -0.87 -35.75 -13.66
C LYS A 335 -1.82 -36.43 -12.68
N VAL A 336 -2.56 -35.66 -11.91
CA VAL A 336 -3.56 -36.11 -10.95
C VAL A 336 -4.91 -35.47 -11.22
N VAL A 337 -5.99 -36.05 -10.67
CA VAL A 337 -7.32 -35.42 -10.75
C VAL A 337 -7.80 -35.14 -9.33
N PHE A 338 -7.99 -33.89 -9.00
CA PHE A 338 -8.66 -33.50 -7.76
C PHE A 338 -10.15 -33.77 -7.85
N VAL A 339 -10.70 -34.38 -6.82
CA VAL A 339 -12.13 -34.69 -6.70
C VAL A 339 -12.65 -34.14 -5.39
N VAL A 340 -13.64 -33.25 -5.47
CA VAL A 340 -14.29 -32.66 -4.30
C VAL A 340 -15.78 -32.91 -4.36
N LYS A 341 -16.36 -33.42 -3.27
CA LYS A 341 -17.77 -33.84 -3.19
C LYS A 341 -18.46 -33.20 -1.99
N ASN A 342 -19.75 -32.89 -2.17
CA ASN A 342 -20.68 -32.59 -1.08
C ASN A 342 -22.10 -33.10 -1.42
N ALA A 343 -23.09 -32.75 -0.60
CA ALA A 343 -24.48 -33.12 -0.82
C ALA A 343 -25.13 -32.53 -2.09
N LYS A 344 -24.47 -31.53 -2.73
CA LYS A 344 -24.96 -30.84 -3.91
C LYS A 344 -24.29 -31.27 -5.22
N GLY A 345 -23.25 -32.10 -5.15
CA GLY A 345 -22.59 -32.62 -6.35
C GLY A 345 -21.13 -33.00 -6.16
N VAL A 346 -20.47 -33.18 -7.30
CA VAL A 346 -19.05 -33.54 -7.40
C VAL A 346 -18.37 -32.60 -8.40
N ALA A 347 -17.22 -32.06 -8.04
CA ALA A 347 -16.31 -31.35 -8.92
C ALA A 347 -15.05 -32.18 -9.16
N LYS A 348 -14.57 -32.21 -10.41
CA LYS A 348 -13.29 -32.80 -10.79
C LYS A 348 -12.45 -31.76 -11.54
N ARG A 349 -11.14 -31.78 -11.34
CA ARG A 349 -10.20 -30.91 -12.06
C ARG A 349 -8.83 -31.55 -12.17
N ASP A 350 -8.29 -31.52 -13.40
CA ASP A 350 -6.90 -31.92 -13.66
C ASP A 350 -5.93 -31.00 -12.95
N PHE A 351 -4.85 -31.61 -12.45
CA PHE A 351 -3.78 -30.90 -11.77
C PHE A 351 -2.43 -31.58 -12.09
N THR A 352 -1.37 -30.80 -12.23
CA THR A 352 -0.05 -31.32 -12.51
C THR A 352 0.92 -30.98 -11.37
N ILE A 353 1.52 -32.00 -10.76
CA ILE A 353 2.66 -31.83 -9.87
C ILE A 353 3.92 -31.98 -10.73
N LYS A 354 4.68 -30.88 -10.89
CA LYS A 354 5.96 -30.88 -11.61
C LYS A 354 7.10 -31.06 -10.63
N CYS A 355 7.74 -32.21 -10.67
CA CYS A 355 8.97 -32.47 -9.93
C CYS A 355 10.18 -32.07 -10.77
N GLY A 356 10.93 -31.06 -10.32
CA GLY A 356 12.09 -30.49 -11.02
C GLY A 356 12.62 -29.26 -10.29
N ASP A 357 13.51 -28.51 -10.93
CA ASP A 357 14.25 -27.42 -10.27
C ASP A 357 13.48 -26.09 -10.18
N VAL A 358 12.32 -25.97 -10.84
CA VAL A 358 11.55 -24.72 -10.88
C VAL A 358 10.41 -24.75 -9.87
N LEU A 359 10.45 -23.81 -8.93
CA LEU A 359 9.41 -23.58 -7.93
C LEU A 359 8.47 -22.44 -8.37
N ALA A 360 7.38 -22.23 -7.62
CA ALA A 360 6.43 -21.16 -7.82
C ALA A 360 5.96 -21.04 -9.29
N LEU A 361 5.48 -22.14 -9.88
CA LEU A 361 5.06 -22.23 -11.28
C LEU A 361 3.86 -21.34 -11.63
N THR A 362 3.13 -20.86 -10.63
CA THR A 362 2.21 -19.72 -10.68
C THR A 362 2.64 -18.69 -9.63
N PRO A 363 2.26 -17.42 -9.75
CA PRO A 363 2.64 -16.41 -8.77
C PRO A 363 2.22 -16.82 -7.35
N PRO A 364 3.08 -16.64 -6.32
CA PRO A 364 2.70 -16.90 -4.94
C PRO A 364 1.48 -16.08 -4.52
N MET A 365 0.56 -16.72 -3.80
CA MET A 365 -0.61 -16.08 -3.20
C MET A 365 -0.59 -16.28 -1.68
N GLY A 366 -0.69 -15.19 -0.93
CA GLY A 366 -0.64 -15.27 0.52
C GLY A 366 -0.81 -13.93 1.22
N TRP A 367 -0.25 -13.84 2.40
CA TRP A 367 -0.28 -12.69 3.27
C TRP A 367 1.16 -12.34 3.72
N ASN A 368 1.42 -11.07 3.89
CA ASN A 368 2.66 -10.56 4.49
C ASN A 368 2.32 -9.56 5.60
N SER A 369 3.08 -9.59 6.68
CA SER A 369 2.78 -8.83 7.89
C SER A 369 3.13 -7.34 7.82
N TRP A 370 3.94 -6.89 6.86
CA TRP A 370 4.55 -5.56 6.90
C TRP A 370 3.55 -4.42 6.91
N ASN A 371 2.68 -4.35 5.89
CA ASN A 371 1.79 -3.20 5.72
C ASN A 371 0.68 -3.10 6.79
N CYS A 372 0.46 -4.14 7.58
CA CYS A 372 -0.45 -4.06 8.74
C CYS A 372 0.28 -3.96 10.08
N TRP A 373 1.34 -4.71 10.29
CA TRP A 373 1.95 -4.80 11.62
C TRP A 373 3.34 -4.20 11.74
N GLY A 374 4.07 -3.99 10.63
CA GLY A 374 5.46 -3.57 10.68
C GLY A 374 6.26 -4.38 11.69
N LEU A 375 7.12 -3.75 12.45
CA LEU A 375 7.93 -4.38 13.49
C LEU A 375 7.14 -4.91 14.70
N SER A 376 5.85 -4.61 14.82
CA SER A 376 4.99 -5.10 15.91
C SER A 376 4.44 -6.50 15.68
N VAL A 377 4.78 -7.17 14.57
CA VAL A 377 4.36 -8.53 14.26
C VAL A 377 4.76 -9.53 15.37
N SER A 378 3.92 -10.54 15.61
CA SER A 378 4.14 -11.59 16.62
C SER A 378 3.52 -12.92 16.19
N ASP A 379 3.91 -14.01 16.84
CA ASP A 379 3.32 -15.34 16.69
C ASP A 379 1.78 -15.29 16.83
N GLU A 380 1.29 -14.51 17.79
CA GLU A 380 -0.15 -14.36 18.06
C GLU A 380 -0.86 -13.65 16.90
N LYS A 381 -0.30 -12.53 16.38
CA LYS A 381 -0.84 -11.79 15.24
C LYS A 381 -0.81 -12.62 13.95
N LEU A 382 0.26 -13.38 13.72
CA LEU A 382 0.33 -14.28 12.57
C LEU A 382 -0.71 -15.41 12.68
N LYS A 383 -0.84 -16.04 13.84
CA LYS A 383 -1.86 -17.09 14.07
C LYS A 383 -3.28 -16.56 13.90
N ALA A 384 -3.55 -15.33 14.34
CA ALA A 384 -4.83 -14.69 14.14
C ALA A 384 -5.12 -14.47 12.63
N SER A 385 -4.13 -14.00 11.87
CA SER A 385 -4.24 -13.84 10.42
C SER A 385 -4.40 -15.18 9.70
N ALA A 386 -3.64 -16.21 10.07
CA ALA A 386 -3.76 -17.55 9.50
C ALA A 386 -5.13 -18.18 9.81
N LYS A 387 -5.61 -18.01 11.04
CA LYS A 387 -6.95 -18.46 11.41
C LYS A 387 -8.03 -17.74 10.60
N ALA A 388 -7.91 -16.43 10.41
CA ALA A 388 -8.83 -15.66 9.58
C ALA A 388 -8.78 -16.09 8.11
N MET A 389 -7.60 -16.41 7.56
CA MET A 389 -7.44 -16.95 6.20
C MET A 389 -8.24 -18.24 6.01
N MET A 390 -8.26 -19.12 7.03
CA MET A 390 -9.03 -20.35 7.00
C MET A 390 -10.52 -20.13 7.27
N ASP A 391 -10.88 -19.41 8.32
CA ASP A 391 -12.27 -19.25 8.77
C ASP A 391 -13.11 -18.42 7.79
N LYS A 392 -12.51 -17.41 7.16
CA LYS A 392 -13.15 -16.58 6.13
C LYS A 392 -13.07 -17.19 4.73
N GLY A 393 -12.43 -18.36 4.59
CA GLY A 393 -12.41 -19.13 3.36
C GLY A 393 -11.41 -18.68 2.30
N LEU A 394 -10.51 -17.76 2.57
CA LEU A 394 -9.47 -17.35 1.60
C LEU A 394 -8.66 -18.55 1.10
N ILE A 395 -8.32 -19.50 1.98
CA ILE A 395 -7.60 -20.73 1.63
C ILE A 395 -8.37 -21.59 0.61
N ASP A 396 -9.69 -21.49 0.55
CA ASP A 396 -10.55 -22.22 -0.38
C ASP A 396 -10.52 -21.60 -1.80
N HIS A 397 -9.85 -20.43 -1.96
CA HIS A 397 -9.58 -19.72 -3.22
C HIS A 397 -8.11 -19.80 -3.66
N GLY A 398 -7.24 -20.47 -2.88
CA GLY A 398 -5.83 -20.72 -3.23
C GLY A 398 -4.81 -19.86 -2.49
N TRP A 399 -5.24 -19.02 -1.55
CA TRP A 399 -4.33 -18.27 -0.68
C TRP A 399 -3.65 -19.23 0.30
N ALA A 400 -2.31 -19.25 0.34
CA ALA A 400 -1.59 -20.27 1.07
C ALA A 400 -0.40 -19.75 1.90
N PHE A 401 0.34 -18.74 1.44
CA PHE A 401 1.53 -18.28 2.14
C PHE A 401 1.18 -17.36 3.31
N MET A 402 1.84 -17.58 4.46
CA MET A 402 1.78 -16.75 5.66
C MET A 402 3.19 -16.26 5.95
N ASN A 403 3.49 -15.04 5.51
CA ASN A 403 4.84 -14.49 5.56
C ASN A 403 4.98 -13.50 6.72
N ILE A 404 5.94 -13.77 7.59
CA ILE A 404 6.44 -12.80 8.56
C ILE A 404 7.46 -11.92 7.85
N ASP A 405 7.25 -10.62 7.88
CA ASP A 405 8.23 -9.62 7.43
C ASP A 405 9.24 -9.32 8.55
N ASP A 406 9.99 -8.23 8.49
CA ASP A 406 11.03 -7.82 9.42
C ASP A 406 10.54 -7.77 10.89
N GLY A 407 11.45 -8.05 11.83
CA GLY A 407 11.21 -7.93 13.27
C GLY A 407 10.87 -9.24 13.99
N TRP A 408 11.08 -10.41 13.37
CA TRP A 408 11.01 -11.70 14.06
C TRP A 408 12.36 -12.12 14.66
N GLU A 409 13.47 -11.69 14.09
CA GLU A 409 14.82 -12.03 14.49
C GLU A 409 15.15 -11.46 15.87
N ASP A 410 16.06 -12.13 16.59
CA ASP A 410 16.75 -11.53 17.73
C ASP A 410 17.82 -10.55 17.22
N LYS A 411 18.36 -9.73 18.10
CA LYS A 411 19.47 -8.83 17.79
C LYS A 411 20.85 -9.50 17.88
N GLN A 412 20.91 -10.74 18.38
CA GLN A 412 22.13 -11.50 18.57
C GLN A 412 21.92 -12.95 18.20
N ARG A 413 22.99 -13.57 17.68
CA ARG A 413 23.03 -15.02 17.47
C ARG A 413 23.17 -15.73 18.80
N ASN A 414 22.74 -16.98 18.87
CA ASN A 414 22.97 -17.80 20.05
C ASN A 414 24.45 -18.19 20.20
N ALA A 415 24.81 -18.89 21.29
CA ALA A 415 26.19 -19.29 21.60
C ALA A 415 26.84 -20.17 20.50
N ASN A 416 26.04 -20.81 19.63
CA ASN A 416 26.53 -21.62 18.52
C ASN A 416 26.58 -20.84 17.18
N GLY A 417 26.37 -19.53 17.22
CA GLY A 417 26.33 -18.65 16.04
C GLY A 417 25.05 -18.75 15.20
N ALA A 418 24.04 -19.54 15.60
CA ALA A 418 22.79 -19.67 14.86
C ALA A 418 21.88 -18.47 15.07
N ILE A 419 21.18 -18.07 14.01
CA ILE A 419 20.08 -17.11 14.09
C ILE A 419 18.94 -17.67 14.93
N VAL A 420 18.36 -16.83 15.76
CA VAL A 420 17.24 -17.20 16.63
C VAL A 420 16.12 -16.17 16.52
N ALA A 421 14.91 -16.61 16.75
CA ALA A 421 13.78 -15.71 16.84
C ALA A 421 13.76 -14.99 18.20
N ASN A 422 13.24 -13.77 18.21
CA ASN A 422 13.05 -13.01 19.44
C ASN A 422 11.85 -13.52 20.26
N LYS A 423 11.65 -12.94 21.44
CA LYS A 423 10.59 -13.35 22.38
C LYS A 423 9.15 -13.29 21.82
N LYS A 424 8.91 -12.56 20.73
CA LYS A 424 7.60 -12.49 20.06
C LYS A 424 7.27 -13.77 19.29
N PHE A 425 8.29 -14.60 18.99
CA PHE A 425 8.17 -15.85 18.26
C PHE A 425 8.87 -16.99 19.03
N PRO A 426 8.22 -17.56 20.07
CA PRO A 426 8.88 -18.45 21.02
C PRO A 426 9.28 -19.80 20.40
N ASP A 427 8.64 -20.26 19.32
CA ASP A 427 8.94 -21.54 18.68
C ASP A 427 8.55 -21.54 17.19
N MET A 428 9.51 -21.16 16.33
CA MET A 428 9.33 -21.08 14.87
C MET A 428 9.02 -22.45 14.24
N LYS A 429 9.62 -23.52 14.76
CA LYS A 429 9.38 -24.88 14.25
C LYS A 429 7.93 -25.31 14.50
N LYS A 430 7.44 -25.13 15.71
CA LYS A 430 6.07 -25.46 16.08
C LYS A 430 5.05 -24.63 15.32
N LEU A 431 5.37 -23.35 15.06
CA LEU A 431 4.56 -22.46 14.24
C LEU A 431 4.47 -22.97 12.80
N GLY A 432 5.62 -23.36 12.19
CA GLY A 432 5.67 -23.94 10.85
C GLY A 432 4.88 -25.24 10.74
N ASP A 433 5.04 -26.16 11.71
CA ASP A 433 4.30 -27.43 11.74
C ASP A 433 2.78 -27.21 11.82
N TRP A 434 2.34 -26.23 12.63
CA TRP A 434 0.93 -25.87 12.75
C TRP A 434 0.38 -25.31 11.43
N LEU A 435 1.11 -24.42 10.76
CA LEU A 435 0.71 -23.89 9.45
C LEU A 435 0.58 -25.00 8.41
N HIS A 436 1.58 -25.90 8.31
CA HIS A 436 1.58 -27.00 7.36
C HIS A 436 0.45 -28.00 7.61
N SER A 437 0.13 -28.30 8.88
CA SER A 437 -0.99 -29.19 9.22
C SER A 437 -2.34 -28.66 8.74
N ASN A 438 -2.45 -27.34 8.55
CA ASN A 438 -3.63 -26.67 7.99
C ASN A 438 -3.53 -26.42 6.47
N GLY A 439 -2.44 -26.85 5.82
CA GLY A 439 -2.22 -26.66 4.39
C GLY A 439 -1.72 -25.26 3.99
N LEU A 440 -1.33 -24.45 4.98
CA LEU A 440 -0.68 -23.17 4.79
C LEU A 440 0.82 -23.33 4.65
N LYS A 441 1.49 -22.35 4.08
CA LYS A 441 2.94 -22.26 3.90
C LYS A 441 3.52 -21.16 4.76
N PHE A 442 4.75 -21.35 5.21
CA PHE A 442 5.41 -20.45 6.13
C PHE A 442 6.54 -19.68 5.47
N GLY A 443 6.43 -18.34 5.46
CA GLY A 443 7.47 -17.45 4.94
C GLY A 443 8.09 -16.57 6.01
N ILE A 444 9.33 -16.16 5.76
CA ILE A 444 10.08 -15.24 6.60
C ILE A 444 10.80 -14.18 5.75
N TYR A 445 11.37 -13.22 6.44
CA TYR A 445 12.19 -12.13 5.93
C TYR A 445 13.63 -12.26 6.45
N SER A 446 14.60 -11.77 5.70
CA SER A 446 15.97 -11.54 6.16
C SER A 446 16.70 -10.54 5.25
N SER A 447 17.97 -10.26 5.54
CA SER A 447 18.81 -9.34 4.78
C SER A 447 20.20 -9.96 4.52
N PRO A 448 20.84 -9.67 3.36
CA PRO A 448 22.24 -10.02 3.12
C PRO A 448 23.24 -9.21 3.97
N GLY A 449 22.80 -8.11 4.55
CA GLY A 449 23.62 -7.29 5.43
C GLY A 449 23.77 -7.85 6.84
N PRO A 450 24.58 -7.21 7.70
CA PRO A 450 24.70 -7.58 9.11
C PRO A 450 23.39 -7.35 9.89
N GLN A 451 22.56 -6.41 9.43
CA GLN A 451 21.25 -6.08 10.02
C GLN A 451 20.14 -6.04 8.97
N THR A 452 18.90 -6.26 9.44
CA THR A 452 17.69 -5.97 8.68
C THR A 452 17.39 -4.47 8.65
N CYS A 453 16.42 -4.01 7.85
CA CYS A 453 15.98 -2.62 7.80
C CYS A 453 15.45 -2.14 9.16
N GLY A 454 14.83 -3.03 9.95
CA GLY A 454 14.36 -2.77 11.32
C GLY A 454 15.45 -2.86 12.40
N GLY A 455 16.71 -3.05 12.03
CA GLY A 455 17.84 -3.14 12.97
C GLY A 455 17.91 -4.46 13.74
N TYR A 456 17.34 -5.52 13.21
CA TYR A 456 17.48 -6.89 13.71
C TYR A 456 18.62 -7.62 12.99
N LEU A 457 18.87 -8.89 13.34
CA LEU A 457 20.00 -9.64 12.80
C LEU A 457 19.78 -10.04 11.34
N GLY A 458 20.72 -9.69 10.45
CA GLY A 458 20.78 -10.18 9.08
C GLY A 458 21.63 -11.44 8.92
N SER A 459 21.76 -11.93 7.68
CA SER A 459 22.42 -13.21 7.37
C SER A 459 23.89 -13.06 6.96
N TYR A 460 24.46 -11.86 6.91
CA TYR A 460 25.83 -11.61 6.43
C TYR A 460 26.87 -12.55 7.04
N GLN A 461 27.61 -13.28 6.19
CA GLN A 461 28.62 -14.29 6.54
C GLN A 461 28.08 -15.53 7.28
N HIS A 462 26.77 -15.71 7.36
CA HIS A 462 26.12 -16.85 8.02
C HIS A 462 25.04 -17.53 7.12
N GLU A 463 24.99 -17.20 5.84
CA GLU A 463 23.90 -17.55 4.93
C GLU A 463 23.62 -19.08 4.90
N LEU A 464 24.69 -19.91 4.91
CA LEU A 464 24.52 -21.36 4.90
C LEU A 464 23.92 -21.88 6.22
N GLN A 465 24.37 -21.35 7.36
CA GLN A 465 23.85 -21.74 8.68
C GLN A 465 22.40 -21.29 8.84
N ASP A 466 22.08 -20.06 8.39
CA ASP A 466 20.75 -19.49 8.45
C ASP A 466 19.79 -20.25 7.53
N ALA A 467 20.18 -20.55 6.29
CA ALA A 467 19.38 -21.37 5.37
C ALA A 467 19.07 -22.77 5.97
N SER A 468 20.03 -23.40 6.68
CA SER A 468 19.80 -24.65 7.38
C SER A 468 18.81 -24.49 8.54
N THR A 469 18.90 -23.39 9.27
CA THR A 469 17.95 -23.06 10.35
C THR A 469 16.55 -22.86 9.78
N TYR A 470 16.41 -22.07 8.71
CA TYR A 470 15.13 -21.84 8.02
C TYR A 470 14.50 -23.15 7.53
N ALA A 471 15.30 -24.00 6.89
CA ALA A 471 14.83 -25.31 6.46
C ALA A 471 14.36 -26.19 7.64
N SER A 472 15.05 -26.15 8.79
CA SER A 472 14.68 -26.89 10.00
C SER A 472 13.36 -26.41 10.62
N TRP A 473 13.03 -25.13 10.51
CA TRP A 473 11.76 -24.54 10.95
C TRP A 473 10.60 -24.82 9.99
N GLY A 474 10.90 -25.29 8.78
CA GLY A 474 9.89 -25.56 7.78
C GLY A 474 9.53 -24.32 6.95
N ILE A 475 10.47 -23.43 6.72
CA ILE A 475 10.23 -22.22 5.89
C ILE A 475 10.03 -22.61 4.43
N ASP A 476 9.04 -22.00 3.77
CA ASP A 476 8.67 -22.19 2.36
C ASP A 476 8.90 -20.95 1.48
N TYR A 477 9.17 -19.79 2.09
CA TYR A 477 9.35 -18.51 1.38
C TYR A 477 10.35 -17.63 2.14
N LEU A 478 11.30 -17.05 1.44
CA LEU A 478 12.26 -16.09 1.98
C LEU A 478 12.21 -14.78 1.19
N LYS A 479 11.77 -13.69 1.82
CA LYS A 479 11.98 -12.33 1.34
C LYS A 479 13.37 -11.88 1.81
N TYR A 480 14.25 -11.54 0.85
CA TYR A 480 15.66 -11.22 1.13
C TYR A 480 15.98 -9.80 0.68
N ASP A 481 16.06 -8.89 1.64
CA ASP A 481 16.01 -7.46 1.45
C ASP A 481 17.39 -6.80 1.56
N TRP A 482 17.68 -5.85 0.66
CA TRP A 482 19.01 -5.22 0.51
C TRP A 482 19.51 -4.48 1.76
N CYS A 483 18.68 -3.90 2.59
CA CYS A 483 18.93 -3.20 3.88
C CYS A 483 20.39 -2.78 4.14
N SER A 484 20.95 -3.15 5.29
CA SER A 484 22.33 -2.76 5.69
C SER A 484 23.45 -3.34 4.82
N TYR A 485 23.15 -4.16 3.80
CA TYR A 485 24.16 -4.55 2.81
C TYR A 485 24.68 -3.33 2.04
N GLY A 486 23.86 -2.31 1.85
CA GLY A 486 24.25 -1.04 1.25
C GLY A 486 25.36 -0.30 2.03
N ASP A 487 25.53 -0.58 3.34
CA ASP A 487 26.55 0.04 4.17
C ASP A 487 27.92 -0.63 4.03
N ILE A 488 27.93 -1.93 3.70
CA ILE A 488 29.14 -2.74 3.53
C ILE A 488 29.53 -2.97 2.07
N HIS A 489 28.61 -2.70 1.15
CA HIS A 489 28.84 -2.73 -0.29
C HIS A 489 29.86 -1.65 -0.68
N ASP A 490 30.85 -2.01 -1.53
CA ASP A 490 31.79 -1.00 -2.04
C ASP A 490 31.04 -0.02 -2.96
N LYS A 491 30.81 1.19 -2.47
CA LYS A 491 30.08 2.25 -3.21
C LYS A 491 30.78 2.68 -4.51
N ASN A 492 32.07 2.35 -4.69
CA ASN A 492 32.80 2.59 -5.92
C ASN A 492 32.62 1.45 -6.96
N ASP A 493 32.18 0.26 -6.51
CA ASP A 493 31.87 -0.87 -7.39
C ASP A 493 30.39 -0.86 -7.80
N ASN A 494 30.09 -0.12 -8.86
CA ASN A 494 28.76 -0.06 -9.44
C ASN A 494 28.48 -1.19 -10.48
N SER A 495 29.28 -2.27 -10.46
CA SER A 495 29.12 -3.40 -11.38
C SER A 495 27.87 -4.23 -11.04
N LEU A 496 27.30 -4.88 -12.04
CA LEU A 496 26.21 -5.84 -11.83
C LEU A 496 26.62 -6.98 -10.89
N ALA A 497 27.88 -7.43 -10.98
CA ALA A 497 28.40 -8.52 -10.18
C ALA A 497 28.32 -8.22 -8.68
N SER A 498 28.63 -6.97 -8.26
CA SER A 498 28.60 -6.58 -6.86
C SER A 498 27.18 -6.56 -6.29
N TYR A 499 26.18 -6.16 -7.10
CA TYR A 499 24.75 -6.18 -6.71
C TYR A 499 24.15 -7.59 -6.68
N LYS A 500 24.64 -8.50 -7.53
CA LYS A 500 24.21 -9.92 -7.56
C LYS A 500 24.79 -10.74 -6.42
N LYS A 501 26.01 -10.44 -6.02
CA LYS A 501 26.82 -11.24 -5.10
C LYS A 501 26.08 -11.71 -3.85
N PRO A 502 25.41 -10.87 -3.08
CA PRO A 502 24.71 -11.31 -1.86
C PRO A 502 23.58 -12.30 -2.15
N TYR A 503 22.89 -12.13 -3.28
CA TYR A 503 21.81 -13.03 -3.68
C TYR A 503 22.33 -14.38 -4.19
N GLU A 504 23.52 -14.41 -4.85
CA GLU A 504 24.20 -15.66 -5.24
C GLU A 504 24.59 -16.47 -4.01
N VAL A 505 25.15 -15.84 -2.99
CA VAL A 505 25.58 -16.52 -1.75
C VAL A 505 24.38 -17.17 -1.04
N MET A 506 23.27 -16.44 -0.87
CA MET A 506 22.06 -17.02 -0.25
C MET A 506 21.44 -18.10 -1.12
N GLN A 507 21.40 -17.91 -2.44
CA GLN A 507 20.91 -18.92 -3.38
C GLN A 507 21.67 -20.25 -3.26
N GLU A 508 23.01 -20.22 -3.21
CA GLU A 508 23.84 -21.42 -3.00
C GLU A 508 23.55 -22.10 -1.65
N ALA A 509 23.29 -21.29 -0.60
CA ALA A 509 22.91 -21.79 0.71
C ALA A 509 21.55 -22.49 0.72
N LEU A 510 20.55 -21.89 0.06
CA LEU A 510 19.19 -22.45 -0.07
C LEU A 510 19.17 -23.73 -0.91
N GLN A 511 19.96 -23.80 -1.99
CA GLN A 511 20.02 -25.01 -2.84
C GLN A 511 20.56 -26.25 -2.10
N LYS A 512 21.42 -26.05 -1.11
CA LYS A 512 21.98 -27.13 -0.28
C LYS A 512 20.96 -27.72 0.70
N GLN A 513 19.77 -27.08 0.84
CA GLN A 513 18.75 -27.56 1.77
C GLN A 513 17.81 -28.58 1.08
N ASN A 514 17.41 -29.60 1.82
CA ASN A 514 16.39 -30.59 1.38
C ASN A 514 14.96 -30.07 1.59
N ARG A 515 14.73 -28.78 1.25
CA ARG A 515 13.44 -28.13 1.37
C ARG A 515 13.31 -27.05 0.30
N ASP A 516 12.11 -26.97 -0.26
CA ASP A 516 11.77 -25.93 -1.22
C ASP A 516 11.49 -24.62 -0.48
N ILE A 517 12.23 -23.57 -0.86
CA ILE A 517 12.04 -22.21 -0.36
C ILE A 517 11.92 -21.29 -1.55
N VAL A 518 10.75 -20.67 -1.73
CA VAL A 518 10.53 -19.63 -2.74
C VAL A 518 11.41 -18.44 -2.39
N TYR A 519 12.28 -18.05 -3.31
CA TYR A 519 13.26 -17.00 -3.09
C TYR A 519 12.82 -15.69 -3.72
N SER A 520 12.54 -14.70 -2.90
CA SER A 520 12.05 -13.37 -3.29
C SER A 520 13.11 -12.32 -3.02
N LEU A 521 13.59 -11.69 -4.09
CA LEU A 521 14.64 -10.67 -4.06
C LEU A 521 14.00 -9.30 -3.79
N CYS A 522 14.27 -8.70 -2.64
CA CYS A 522 13.79 -7.37 -2.30
C CYS A 522 14.93 -6.37 -2.37
N GLN A 523 15.11 -5.74 -3.54
CA GLN A 523 16.19 -4.79 -3.79
C GLN A 523 15.74 -3.63 -4.70
N TYR A 524 14.43 -3.38 -4.75
CA TYR A 524 13.81 -2.16 -5.27
C TYR A 524 14.03 -1.88 -6.76
N GLY A 525 14.34 -2.90 -7.59
CA GLY A 525 14.58 -2.74 -9.04
C GLY A 525 16.00 -2.37 -9.40
N MET A 526 16.94 -2.35 -8.45
CA MET A 526 18.33 -1.98 -8.72
C MET A 526 18.98 -2.85 -9.80
N LYS A 527 19.68 -2.20 -10.73
CA LYS A 527 20.36 -2.87 -11.85
C LYS A 527 19.43 -3.71 -12.72
N ASP A 528 18.17 -3.26 -12.88
CA ASP A 528 17.18 -3.96 -13.69
C ASP A 528 17.07 -5.45 -13.30
N VAL A 529 16.74 -5.70 -12.03
CA VAL A 529 16.72 -7.05 -11.41
C VAL A 529 15.96 -8.08 -12.23
N TRP A 530 14.97 -7.69 -13.00
CA TRP A 530 14.23 -8.56 -13.89
C TRP A 530 15.10 -9.23 -14.96
N GLU A 531 16.23 -8.60 -15.36
CA GLU A 531 17.16 -9.17 -16.34
C GLU A 531 18.07 -10.25 -15.74
N TRP A 532 18.36 -10.19 -14.46
CA TRP A 532 19.33 -11.09 -13.82
C TRP A 532 18.77 -11.95 -12.68
N GLY A 533 17.61 -11.59 -12.11
CA GLY A 533 17.04 -12.28 -10.95
C GLY A 533 16.87 -13.79 -11.14
N GLU A 534 16.56 -14.25 -12.36
CA GLU A 534 16.53 -15.67 -12.68
C GLU A 534 17.91 -16.33 -12.54
N THR A 535 19.01 -15.62 -12.82
CA THR A 535 20.39 -16.18 -12.78
C THR A 535 20.85 -16.49 -11.35
N VAL A 536 20.21 -15.93 -10.35
CA VAL A 536 20.41 -16.22 -8.93
C VAL A 536 19.25 -17.07 -8.37
N ASN A 537 18.52 -17.75 -9.28
CA ASN A 537 17.38 -18.59 -8.97
C ASN A 537 16.26 -17.88 -8.16
N GLY A 538 16.14 -16.56 -8.28
CA GLY A 538 15.03 -15.78 -7.73
C GLY A 538 13.71 -16.22 -8.36
N ASN A 539 12.70 -16.45 -7.54
CA ASN A 539 11.34 -16.76 -8.01
C ASN A 539 10.50 -15.50 -8.15
N CYS A 540 10.75 -14.51 -7.32
CA CYS A 540 10.13 -13.20 -7.37
C CYS A 540 11.20 -12.12 -7.19
N TRP A 541 10.97 -10.93 -7.70
CA TRP A 541 11.85 -9.78 -7.48
C TRP A 541 11.09 -8.47 -7.48
N ARG A 542 11.32 -7.67 -6.45
CA ARG A 542 10.76 -6.31 -6.32
C ARG A 542 11.27 -5.44 -7.46
N THR A 543 10.36 -4.80 -8.15
CA THR A 543 10.65 -3.97 -9.33
C THR A 543 10.74 -2.48 -9.00
N THR A 544 10.23 -2.07 -7.84
CA THR A 544 10.11 -0.68 -7.38
C THR A 544 10.34 -0.57 -5.87
N GLY A 545 10.41 0.65 -5.35
CA GLY A 545 10.30 0.95 -3.91
C GLY A 545 8.94 0.51 -3.33
N ASP A 546 8.76 0.77 -2.04
CA ASP A 546 7.58 0.32 -1.30
C ASP A 546 6.31 1.05 -1.71
N ILE A 547 5.19 0.31 -1.69
CA ILE A 547 3.87 0.84 -2.02
C ILE A 547 3.22 1.47 -0.79
N GLU A 548 2.55 2.61 -1.01
CA GLU A 548 1.66 3.24 -0.04
C GLU A 548 0.20 3.11 -0.49
N ASP A 549 -0.74 3.21 0.45
CA ASP A 549 -2.17 3.11 0.19
C ASP A 549 -2.76 4.42 -0.39
N THR A 550 -2.13 4.93 -1.46
CA THR A 550 -2.58 6.10 -2.20
C THR A 550 -2.65 5.80 -3.70
N TRP A 551 -3.54 6.47 -4.40
CA TRP A 551 -3.64 6.35 -5.86
C TRP A 551 -2.32 6.71 -6.56
N GLU A 552 -1.65 7.76 -6.09
CA GLU A 552 -0.37 8.18 -6.66
C GLU A 552 0.68 7.05 -6.59
N SER A 553 0.82 6.40 -5.43
CA SER A 553 1.75 5.28 -5.25
C SER A 553 1.34 4.08 -6.09
N LEU A 554 0.06 3.66 -6.02
CA LEU A 554 -0.47 2.54 -6.77
C LEU A 554 -0.30 2.71 -8.28
N SER A 555 -0.70 3.86 -8.81
CA SER A 555 -0.65 4.15 -10.25
C SER A 555 0.78 4.23 -10.77
N LYS A 556 1.67 4.91 -10.02
CA LYS A 556 3.09 5.04 -10.35
C LYS A 556 3.80 3.67 -10.37
N ILE A 557 3.50 2.79 -9.42
CA ILE A 557 4.10 1.46 -9.35
C ILE A 557 3.48 0.53 -10.38
N GLY A 558 2.16 0.42 -10.40
CA GLY A 558 1.45 -0.58 -11.18
C GLY A 558 1.53 -0.37 -12.69
N PHE A 559 1.30 0.86 -13.17
CA PHE A 559 1.32 1.14 -14.61
C PHE A 559 2.73 1.28 -15.20
N ASN A 560 3.79 1.30 -14.39
CA ASN A 560 5.17 1.33 -14.86
C ASN A 560 5.84 -0.05 -15.00
N GLN A 561 5.05 -1.14 -15.08
CA GLN A 561 5.56 -2.51 -15.17
C GLN A 561 5.77 -3.01 -16.61
N LEU A 562 5.68 -2.14 -17.63
CA LEU A 562 5.78 -2.59 -19.02
C LEU A 562 7.19 -3.07 -19.41
N LYS A 563 8.25 -2.49 -18.88
CA LYS A 563 9.63 -2.88 -19.18
C LYS A 563 9.94 -4.33 -18.78
N GLN A 564 9.29 -4.81 -17.74
CA GLN A 564 9.52 -6.11 -17.11
C GLN A 564 8.72 -7.25 -17.74
N TYR A 565 7.78 -6.98 -18.69
CA TYR A 565 6.81 -7.98 -19.16
C TYR A 565 7.46 -9.23 -19.72
N ALA A 566 8.57 -9.10 -20.43
CA ALA A 566 9.26 -10.21 -21.11
C ALA A 566 9.94 -11.19 -20.13
N TYR A 567 10.11 -10.80 -18.87
CA TYR A 567 10.84 -11.58 -17.86
C TYR A 567 9.90 -12.38 -16.96
N ALA A 568 8.59 -12.08 -16.95
CA ALA A 568 7.60 -12.87 -16.27
C ALA A 568 7.32 -14.18 -17.00
N LYS A 569 7.50 -15.31 -16.32
CA LYS A 569 7.23 -16.67 -16.80
C LYS A 569 7.06 -17.64 -15.63
N PRO A 570 6.56 -18.85 -15.82
CA PRO A 570 6.42 -19.83 -14.74
C PRO A 570 7.69 -19.96 -13.89
N GLY A 571 7.55 -19.69 -12.59
CA GLY A 571 8.63 -19.69 -11.61
C GLY A 571 9.45 -18.41 -11.50
N ARG A 572 9.10 -17.36 -12.27
CA ARG A 572 9.86 -16.10 -12.38
C ARG A 572 8.86 -14.94 -12.47
N TRP A 573 8.73 -14.13 -11.39
CA TRP A 573 7.68 -13.15 -11.27
C TRP A 573 8.19 -11.75 -10.93
N ASN A 574 7.77 -10.77 -11.70
CA ASN A 574 7.92 -9.36 -11.34
C ASN A 574 6.99 -9.04 -10.16
N ASP A 575 7.54 -8.42 -9.13
CA ASP A 575 6.82 -8.10 -7.90
C ASP A 575 6.71 -6.57 -7.72
N PRO A 576 5.54 -5.98 -8.01
CA PRO A 576 5.29 -4.56 -7.79
C PRO A 576 4.90 -4.22 -6.35
N ASP A 577 5.16 -5.12 -5.39
CA ASP A 577 4.84 -5.04 -3.97
C ASP A 577 3.43 -5.53 -3.58
N MET A 578 3.11 -5.41 -2.28
CA MET A 578 1.94 -5.96 -1.60
C MET A 578 0.61 -5.40 -2.11
N MET A 579 -0.47 -6.13 -1.83
CA MET A 579 -1.83 -5.59 -1.99
C MET A 579 -2.26 -4.86 -0.71
N ILE A 580 -2.45 -3.56 -0.84
CA ILE A 580 -2.77 -2.64 0.26
C ILE A 580 -4.27 -2.33 0.35
N VAL A 581 -5.08 -3.38 0.45
CA VAL A 581 -6.54 -3.34 0.64
C VAL A 581 -6.91 -3.56 2.10
N GLY A 582 -8.14 -3.26 2.51
CA GLY A 582 -8.63 -3.52 3.86
C GLY A 582 -7.99 -2.65 4.95
N GLN A 583 -7.60 -3.24 6.10
CA GLN A 583 -7.01 -2.52 7.24
C GLN A 583 -5.49 -2.58 7.19
N VAL A 584 -4.85 -1.44 7.00
CA VAL A 584 -3.39 -1.27 6.92
C VAL A 584 -2.91 -0.28 7.99
N GLY A 585 -1.59 -0.04 8.15
CA GLY A 585 -1.11 0.94 9.13
C GLY A 585 0.35 0.79 9.54
N TRP A 586 1.08 -0.19 9.02
CA TRP A 586 2.52 -0.43 9.29
C TRP A 586 2.89 -0.50 10.78
N GLY A 587 1.95 -0.88 11.65
CA GLY A 587 2.15 -0.95 13.10
C GLY A 587 0.87 -1.20 13.87
N ASP A 588 0.79 -0.66 15.09
CA ASP A 588 -0.36 -0.90 15.99
C ASP A 588 -1.57 0.03 15.71
N HIS A 589 -1.41 1.04 14.87
CA HIS A 589 -2.44 2.02 14.54
C HIS A 589 -3.08 1.74 13.17
N LEU A 590 -3.84 0.65 13.09
CA LEU A 590 -4.53 0.26 11.87
C LEU A 590 -5.62 1.26 11.48
N HIS A 591 -5.74 1.49 10.18
CA HIS A 591 -6.78 2.30 9.56
C HIS A 591 -7.30 1.61 8.28
N PRO A 592 -8.52 1.89 7.82
CA PRO A 592 -8.95 1.46 6.50
C PRO A 592 -8.01 2.03 5.43
N THR A 593 -7.69 1.24 4.41
CA THR A 593 -6.93 1.76 3.27
C THR A 593 -7.55 3.06 2.74
N ARG A 594 -6.71 4.00 2.35
CA ARG A 594 -7.13 5.29 1.76
C ARG A 594 -7.60 5.14 0.31
N LEU A 595 -7.32 4.00 -0.31
CA LEU A 595 -7.81 3.70 -1.65
C LEU A 595 -9.34 3.62 -1.68
N THR A 596 -9.94 4.28 -2.66
CA THR A 596 -11.38 4.14 -2.93
C THR A 596 -11.73 2.70 -3.34
N PRO A 597 -13.00 2.28 -3.31
CA PRO A 597 -13.39 0.97 -3.81
C PRO A 597 -12.97 0.72 -5.26
N ASP A 598 -13.09 1.73 -6.14
CA ASP A 598 -12.67 1.62 -7.54
C ASP A 598 -11.16 1.44 -7.70
N GLU A 599 -10.37 2.16 -6.92
CA GLU A 599 -8.91 2.01 -6.88
C GLU A 599 -8.50 0.63 -6.35
N GLN A 600 -9.25 0.06 -5.40
CA GLN A 600 -8.98 -1.30 -4.93
C GLN A 600 -9.33 -2.35 -5.99
N TYR A 601 -10.43 -2.18 -6.76
CA TYR A 601 -10.71 -3.01 -7.94
C TYR A 601 -9.60 -2.88 -8.99
N THR A 602 -9.11 -1.67 -9.24
CA THR A 602 -7.98 -1.41 -10.13
C THR A 602 -6.71 -2.12 -9.64
N HIS A 603 -6.40 -2.02 -8.36
CA HIS A 603 -5.23 -2.65 -7.75
C HIS A 603 -5.20 -4.17 -7.97
N VAL A 604 -6.26 -4.88 -7.57
CA VAL A 604 -6.33 -6.34 -7.71
C VAL A 604 -6.36 -6.77 -9.19
N SER A 605 -7.06 -6.01 -10.05
CA SER A 605 -7.12 -6.28 -11.49
C SER A 605 -5.74 -6.15 -12.15
N LEU A 606 -5.03 -5.07 -11.85
CA LEU A 606 -3.71 -4.80 -12.44
C LEU A 606 -2.67 -5.82 -11.97
N TRP A 607 -2.58 -6.12 -10.66
CA TRP A 607 -1.69 -7.17 -10.15
C TRP A 607 -2.00 -8.55 -10.74
N SER A 608 -3.28 -8.86 -10.99
CA SER A 608 -3.68 -10.11 -11.65
C SER A 608 -3.24 -10.14 -13.11
N LEU A 609 -3.40 -9.05 -13.84
CA LEU A 609 -2.92 -8.92 -15.23
C LEU A 609 -1.40 -8.97 -15.32
N LEU A 610 -0.70 -8.41 -14.35
CA LEU A 610 0.77 -8.41 -14.28
C LEU A 610 1.36 -9.78 -13.94
N SER A 611 0.58 -10.81 -13.59
CA SER A 611 1.08 -12.06 -13.02
C SER A 611 1.97 -11.82 -11.80
N ALA A 612 1.65 -10.80 -11.01
CA ALA A 612 2.41 -10.46 -9.82
C ALA A 612 2.15 -11.43 -8.68
N PRO A 613 3.08 -11.63 -7.74
CA PRO A 613 2.76 -12.22 -6.46
C PRO A 613 1.58 -11.48 -5.81
N LEU A 614 0.57 -12.21 -5.34
CA LEU A 614 -0.55 -11.63 -4.62
C LEU A 614 -0.31 -11.81 -3.12
N LEU A 615 0.34 -10.83 -2.49
CA LEU A 615 0.61 -10.84 -1.06
C LEU A 615 -0.26 -9.77 -0.38
N ILE A 616 -1.25 -10.22 0.41
CA ILE A 616 -2.18 -9.34 1.11
C ILE A 616 -1.46 -8.66 2.27
N GLY A 617 -1.47 -7.31 2.31
CA GLY A 617 -0.80 -6.52 3.35
C GLY A 617 -1.70 -6.05 4.49
N CYS A 618 -2.94 -6.55 4.63
CA CYS A 618 -3.88 -6.08 5.65
C CYS A 618 -4.08 -7.06 6.81
N ASP A 619 -4.71 -6.58 7.89
CA ASP A 619 -5.16 -7.42 9.00
C ASP A 619 -6.35 -8.31 8.57
N LEU A 620 -6.08 -9.58 8.30
CA LEU A 620 -7.10 -10.53 7.84
C LEU A 620 -8.20 -10.78 8.88
N SER A 621 -7.93 -10.56 10.17
CA SER A 621 -8.94 -10.74 11.22
C SER A 621 -10.06 -9.70 11.14
N LYS A 622 -9.78 -8.56 10.50
CA LYS A 622 -10.69 -7.42 10.33
C LYS A 622 -11.26 -7.26 8.91
N LEU A 623 -11.14 -8.27 8.06
CA LEU A 623 -11.74 -8.22 6.72
C LEU A 623 -13.24 -7.97 6.81
N ASP A 624 -13.71 -6.95 6.12
CA ASP A 624 -15.12 -6.70 5.85
C ASP A 624 -15.59 -7.47 4.62
N ASP A 625 -16.90 -7.42 4.36
CA ASP A 625 -17.51 -8.15 3.23
C ASP A 625 -16.99 -7.66 1.87
N PHE A 626 -16.68 -6.38 1.75
CA PHE A 626 -16.13 -5.80 0.52
C PHE A 626 -14.73 -6.35 0.24
N THR A 627 -13.83 -6.24 1.20
CA THR A 627 -12.45 -6.71 1.04
C THR A 627 -12.39 -8.22 0.83
N LEU A 628 -13.23 -8.98 1.58
CA LEU A 628 -13.34 -10.43 1.37
C LEU A 628 -13.80 -10.77 -0.05
N ASN A 629 -14.83 -10.09 -0.55
CA ASN A 629 -15.33 -10.29 -1.93
C ASN A 629 -14.29 -9.93 -2.99
N LEU A 630 -13.55 -8.85 -2.79
CA LEU A 630 -12.45 -8.44 -3.65
C LEU A 630 -11.36 -9.53 -3.77
N LEU A 631 -11.04 -10.20 -2.66
CA LEU A 631 -9.97 -11.22 -2.57
C LEU A 631 -10.45 -12.65 -2.91
N THR A 632 -11.72 -12.87 -3.16
CA THR A 632 -12.29 -14.21 -3.39
C THR A 632 -13.00 -14.37 -4.74
N ASN A 633 -12.74 -13.47 -5.70
CA ASN A 633 -13.21 -13.65 -7.07
C ASN A 633 -12.33 -14.64 -7.82
N ASP A 634 -12.81 -15.86 -8.00
CA ASP A 634 -12.05 -16.95 -8.65
C ASP A 634 -11.75 -16.69 -10.13
N GLU A 635 -12.56 -15.87 -10.84
CA GLU A 635 -12.28 -15.56 -12.26
C GLU A 635 -11.14 -14.54 -12.37
N VAL A 636 -11.06 -13.59 -11.46
CA VAL A 636 -9.94 -12.63 -11.38
C VAL A 636 -8.66 -13.34 -10.90
N ILE A 637 -8.75 -14.19 -9.87
CA ILE A 637 -7.63 -15.01 -9.41
C ILE A 637 -7.12 -15.92 -10.52
N ALA A 638 -7.99 -16.52 -11.33
CA ALA A 638 -7.60 -17.40 -12.43
C ALA A 638 -6.75 -16.70 -13.49
N ILE A 639 -6.92 -15.39 -13.70
CA ILE A 639 -6.03 -14.61 -14.58
C ILE A 639 -4.61 -14.55 -14.03
N ASN A 640 -4.45 -14.32 -12.72
CA ASN A 640 -3.15 -14.31 -12.07
C ASN A 640 -2.50 -15.69 -12.10
N GLN A 641 -3.29 -16.74 -11.84
CA GLN A 641 -2.83 -18.13 -11.70
C GLN A 641 -2.82 -18.89 -13.04
N ASP A 642 -2.94 -18.19 -14.17
CA ASP A 642 -2.88 -18.81 -15.50
C ASP A 642 -1.50 -19.42 -15.74
N ILE A 643 -1.47 -20.69 -16.19
CA ILE A 643 -0.25 -21.49 -16.32
C ILE A 643 0.68 -21.04 -17.46
N LEU A 644 0.18 -20.23 -18.41
CA LEU A 644 1.04 -19.61 -19.42
C LEU A 644 2.05 -18.65 -18.78
N GLY A 645 1.68 -18.06 -17.63
CA GLY A 645 2.56 -17.24 -16.78
C GLY A 645 3.01 -15.93 -17.41
N ARG A 646 2.33 -15.46 -18.47
CA ARG A 646 2.69 -14.19 -19.14
C ARG A 646 2.10 -12.99 -18.41
N GLN A 647 2.88 -11.95 -18.30
CA GLN A 647 2.43 -10.63 -17.87
C GLN A 647 1.66 -9.95 -19.00
N ALA A 648 0.65 -9.14 -18.66
CA ALA A 648 -0.05 -8.29 -19.62
C ALA A 648 0.88 -7.27 -20.27
N THR A 649 0.57 -6.90 -21.51
CA THR A 649 1.17 -5.78 -22.22
C THR A 649 0.18 -4.63 -22.34
N GLN A 650 0.70 -3.41 -22.33
CA GLN A 650 -0.09 -2.20 -22.56
C GLN A 650 -0.33 -2.04 -24.06
N ALA A 651 -1.58 -2.23 -24.48
CA ALA A 651 -1.97 -2.15 -25.88
C ALA A 651 -2.35 -0.74 -26.31
N ILE A 652 -2.99 0.03 -25.43
CA ILE A 652 -3.43 1.40 -25.69
C ILE A 652 -3.04 2.29 -24.52
N ILE A 653 -2.45 3.44 -24.84
CA ILE A 653 -2.38 4.63 -23.95
C ILE A 653 -3.04 5.76 -24.72
N ARG A 654 -4.05 6.37 -24.15
CA ARG A 654 -4.60 7.62 -24.65
C ARG A 654 -4.48 8.68 -23.59
N ASN A 655 -3.68 9.72 -23.93
CA ASN A 655 -3.59 10.97 -23.22
C ASN A 655 -4.18 12.02 -24.17
N ASP A 656 -5.49 12.15 -24.18
CA ASP A 656 -6.16 13.15 -25.00
C ASP A 656 -6.31 14.43 -24.16
N PRO A 657 -5.67 15.55 -24.51
CA PRO A 657 -5.79 16.79 -23.76
C PRO A 657 -7.21 17.34 -23.67
N ASP A 658 -8.13 16.85 -24.52
CA ASP A 658 -9.51 17.32 -24.55
C ASP A 658 -10.50 16.37 -23.84
N ASN A 659 -10.16 15.11 -23.47
CA ASN A 659 -11.21 14.23 -22.92
C ASN A 659 -10.85 13.04 -22.03
N VAL A 660 -9.96 12.11 -22.36
CA VAL A 660 -9.93 10.83 -21.60
C VAL A 660 -8.56 10.23 -21.54
N ASP A 661 -7.98 10.22 -20.35
CA ASP A 661 -6.77 9.45 -20.08
C ASP A 661 -7.16 8.04 -19.65
N TYR A 662 -6.93 7.05 -20.51
CA TYR A 662 -7.18 5.65 -20.21
C TYR A 662 -6.09 4.74 -20.77
N GLN A 663 -5.98 3.57 -20.18
CA GLN A 663 -5.06 2.53 -20.61
C GLN A 663 -5.81 1.22 -20.82
N VAL A 664 -5.43 0.47 -21.88
CA VAL A 664 -5.93 -0.88 -22.12
C VAL A 664 -4.75 -1.85 -22.05
N TRP A 665 -4.84 -2.80 -21.14
CA TRP A 665 -3.84 -3.84 -20.92
C TRP A 665 -4.40 -5.20 -21.35
N VAL A 666 -3.59 -5.98 -22.08
CA VAL A 666 -4.00 -7.28 -22.64
C VAL A 666 -3.05 -8.37 -22.20
N LYS A 667 -3.60 -9.42 -21.60
CA LYS A 667 -2.88 -10.62 -21.17
C LYS A 667 -3.33 -11.84 -21.95
N GLU A 668 -2.39 -12.58 -22.48
CA GLU A 668 -2.64 -13.90 -23.09
C GLU A 668 -2.90 -14.95 -22.02
N LEU A 669 -3.88 -15.82 -22.27
CA LEU A 669 -4.23 -16.94 -21.39
C LEU A 669 -3.99 -18.27 -22.08
N GLU A 670 -3.78 -19.32 -21.29
CA GLU A 670 -3.43 -20.67 -21.75
C GLU A 670 -4.49 -21.29 -22.69
N ASP A 671 -5.77 -20.95 -22.50
CA ASP A 671 -6.88 -21.43 -23.33
C ASP A 671 -7.05 -20.65 -24.65
N GLY A 672 -6.13 -19.76 -24.99
CA GLY A 672 -6.15 -18.92 -26.20
C GLY A 672 -7.03 -17.68 -26.11
N SER A 673 -7.80 -17.51 -25.05
CA SER A 673 -8.53 -16.27 -24.76
C SER A 673 -7.59 -15.16 -24.26
N LYS A 674 -8.12 -13.94 -24.12
CA LYS A 674 -7.36 -12.80 -23.56
C LYS A 674 -8.09 -12.23 -22.36
N ALA A 675 -7.35 -11.85 -21.33
CA ALA A 675 -7.85 -10.96 -20.29
C ALA A 675 -7.51 -9.51 -20.67
N VAL A 676 -8.49 -8.62 -20.58
CA VAL A 676 -8.35 -7.21 -20.96
C VAL A 676 -8.79 -6.33 -19.79
N GLY A 677 -7.84 -5.53 -19.29
CA GLY A 677 -8.11 -4.48 -18.30
C GLY A 677 -8.22 -3.13 -18.97
N ILE A 678 -9.32 -2.45 -18.74
CA ILE A 678 -9.62 -1.12 -19.25
C ILE A 678 -9.63 -0.18 -18.06
N PHE A 679 -8.58 0.62 -17.93
CA PHE A 679 -8.32 1.48 -16.78
C PHE A 679 -8.55 2.94 -17.12
N ASN A 680 -9.38 3.60 -16.34
CA ASN A 680 -9.54 5.04 -16.36
C ASN A 680 -8.55 5.66 -15.34
N THR A 681 -7.66 6.52 -15.79
CA THR A 681 -6.66 7.15 -14.91
C THR A 681 -7.03 8.58 -14.50
N THR A 682 -8.26 9.05 -14.84
CA THR A 682 -8.77 10.39 -14.50
C THR A 682 -9.59 10.38 -13.21
N ASP A 683 -9.77 11.56 -12.63
CA ASP A 683 -10.61 11.81 -11.44
C ASP A 683 -12.13 11.82 -11.73
N LYS A 684 -12.56 11.43 -12.92
CA LYS A 684 -13.97 11.43 -13.36
C LYS A 684 -14.35 10.09 -13.97
N SER A 685 -15.64 9.73 -13.86
CA SER A 685 -16.18 8.59 -14.59
C SER A 685 -16.23 8.90 -16.08
N GLU A 686 -15.69 8.00 -16.92
CA GLU A 686 -15.52 8.22 -18.36
C GLU A 686 -16.07 7.06 -19.18
N ILE A 687 -16.53 7.35 -20.42
CA ILE A 687 -16.89 6.32 -21.38
C ILE A 687 -15.67 6.01 -22.25
N VAL A 688 -15.08 4.86 -22.01
CA VAL A 688 -13.95 4.36 -22.80
C VAL A 688 -14.44 3.58 -23.99
N ARG A 689 -13.84 3.84 -25.17
CA ARG A 689 -14.17 3.18 -26.45
C ARG A 689 -12.89 2.85 -27.20
N PHE A 690 -12.82 1.63 -27.71
CA PHE A 690 -11.70 1.22 -28.60
C PHE A 690 -12.19 0.14 -29.57
N HIS A 691 -11.46 0.01 -30.69
CA HIS A 691 -11.69 -1.04 -31.67
C HIS A 691 -10.85 -2.28 -31.35
N TRP A 692 -11.36 -3.47 -31.63
CA TRP A 692 -10.66 -4.72 -31.37
C TRP A 692 -9.33 -4.82 -32.12
N ASN A 693 -9.18 -4.21 -33.31
CA ASN A 693 -7.93 -4.19 -34.05
C ASN A 693 -6.85 -3.31 -33.38
N GLU A 694 -7.21 -2.33 -32.56
CA GLU A 694 -6.25 -1.52 -31.79
C GLU A 694 -5.51 -2.37 -30.76
N ILE A 695 -6.14 -3.44 -30.28
CA ILE A 695 -5.53 -4.42 -29.38
C ILE A 695 -5.19 -5.75 -30.12
N GLN A 696 -5.06 -5.70 -31.45
CA GLN A 696 -4.68 -6.80 -32.32
C GLN A 696 -5.59 -8.04 -32.20
N GLN A 697 -6.90 -7.81 -32.05
CA GLN A 697 -7.90 -8.87 -31.98
C GLN A 697 -8.80 -8.88 -33.21
N SER A 698 -9.39 -10.06 -33.51
CA SER A 698 -10.39 -10.20 -34.56
C SER A 698 -11.64 -9.33 -34.28
N PRO A 699 -12.38 -8.92 -35.33
CA PRO A 699 -13.49 -7.98 -35.16
C PRO A 699 -14.64 -8.51 -34.31
N LYS A 700 -14.82 -9.83 -34.20
CA LYS A 700 -15.90 -10.44 -33.42
C LYS A 700 -15.36 -11.08 -32.16
N GLN A 701 -15.83 -10.60 -31.01
CA GLN A 701 -15.41 -11.09 -29.70
C GLN A 701 -16.63 -11.44 -28.84
N LYS A 702 -16.61 -12.60 -28.20
CA LYS A 702 -17.45 -12.90 -27.04
C LYS A 702 -16.81 -12.29 -25.81
N VAL A 703 -17.57 -11.54 -25.03
CA VAL A 703 -17.07 -10.77 -23.88
C VAL A 703 -17.72 -11.25 -22.58
N ARG A 704 -16.90 -11.44 -21.55
CA ARG A 704 -17.32 -11.76 -20.17
C ARG A 704 -16.74 -10.76 -19.18
N ASP A 705 -17.59 -10.16 -18.34
CA ASP A 705 -17.18 -9.36 -17.18
C ASP A 705 -16.70 -10.31 -16.06
N LEU A 706 -15.46 -10.16 -15.65
CA LEU A 706 -14.84 -11.09 -14.68
C LEU A 706 -15.17 -10.75 -13.23
N TRP A 707 -15.33 -9.47 -12.90
CA TRP A 707 -15.77 -9.10 -11.58
C TRP A 707 -17.21 -9.52 -11.30
N ARG A 708 -18.10 -9.30 -12.25
CA ARG A 708 -19.51 -9.69 -12.14
C ARG A 708 -19.77 -11.15 -12.53
N GLN A 709 -18.77 -11.84 -13.07
CA GLN A 709 -18.84 -13.22 -13.56
C GLN A 709 -20.03 -13.39 -14.54
N GLN A 710 -20.22 -12.40 -15.43
CA GLN A 710 -21.37 -12.29 -16.31
C GLN A 710 -20.95 -12.21 -17.78
N ASP A 711 -21.61 -13.02 -18.62
CA ASP A 711 -21.45 -12.91 -20.07
C ASP A 711 -22.17 -11.65 -20.57
N LEU A 712 -21.43 -10.77 -21.24
CA LEU A 712 -21.97 -9.52 -21.82
C LEU A 712 -22.46 -9.71 -23.24
N GLY A 713 -22.20 -10.86 -23.88
CA GLY A 713 -22.59 -11.18 -25.26
C GLY A 713 -21.47 -10.98 -26.27
N ASN A 714 -21.86 -10.82 -27.54
CA ASN A 714 -20.95 -10.68 -28.67
C ASN A 714 -20.85 -9.21 -29.10
N PHE A 715 -19.63 -8.76 -29.36
CA PHE A 715 -19.34 -7.41 -29.83
C PHE A 715 -18.62 -7.47 -31.18
N ASP A 716 -19.04 -6.66 -32.13
CA ASP A 716 -18.50 -6.57 -33.48
C ASP A 716 -17.81 -5.23 -33.69
N GLY A 717 -16.56 -5.24 -34.10
CA GLY A 717 -15.73 -4.09 -34.43
C GLY A 717 -15.17 -3.33 -33.21
N MET A 718 -16.00 -3.03 -32.20
CA MET A 718 -15.59 -2.19 -31.07
C MET A 718 -16.19 -2.62 -29.74
N PHE A 719 -15.57 -2.20 -28.66
CA PHE A 719 -16.09 -2.27 -27.29
C PHE A 719 -16.22 -0.88 -26.68
N SER A 720 -17.27 -0.67 -25.90
CA SER A 720 -17.51 0.58 -25.18
C SER A 720 -18.05 0.25 -23.78
N THR A 721 -17.47 0.89 -22.77
CA THR A 721 -17.89 0.73 -21.38
C THR A 721 -17.69 2.03 -20.62
N ARG A 722 -18.50 2.25 -19.58
CA ARG A 722 -18.25 3.32 -18.61
C ARG A 722 -17.33 2.79 -17.53
N VAL A 723 -16.29 3.57 -17.20
CA VAL A 723 -15.31 3.24 -16.17
C VAL A 723 -15.27 4.38 -15.16
N ALA A 724 -15.44 4.06 -13.88
CA ALA A 724 -15.38 5.03 -12.79
C ALA A 724 -14.02 5.76 -12.72
N ALA A 725 -13.95 6.85 -11.99
CA ALA A 725 -12.68 7.54 -11.68
C ALA A 725 -11.70 6.56 -11.04
N HIS A 726 -10.48 6.48 -11.57
CA HIS A 726 -9.44 5.53 -11.16
C HIS A 726 -9.85 4.05 -11.19
N GLY A 727 -10.98 3.74 -11.84
CA GLY A 727 -11.60 2.44 -11.88
C GLY A 727 -11.09 1.56 -13.02
N VAL A 728 -11.65 0.34 -13.08
CA VAL A 728 -11.34 -0.66 -14.09
C VAL A 728 -12.59 -1.41 -14.56
N THR A 729 -12.64 -1.71 -15.84
CA THR A 729 -13.47 -2.80 -16.38
C THR A 729 -12.53 -3.95 -16.77
N LEU A 730 -12.69 -5.10 -16.12
CA LEU A 730 -11.87 -6.29 -16.37
C LEU A 730 -12.71 -7.36 -17.07
N ILE A 731 -12.34 -7.66 -18.32
CA ILE A 731 -13.08 -8.58 -19.16
C ILE A 731 -12.20 -9.72 -19.68
N LYS A 732 -12.84 -10.85 -19.97
CA LYS A 732 -12.24 -11.93 -20.77
C LYS A 732 -12.88 -11.90 -22.14
N ILE A 733 -12.05 -11.98 -23.19
CA ILE A 733 -12.50 -12.01 -24.58
C ILE A 733 -12.06 -13.31 -25.26
N THR A 734 -12.93 -13.80 -26.14
CA THR A 734 -12.69 -15.00 -26.95
C THR A 734 -13.15 -14.70 -28.38
N ALA A 735 -12.31 -15.01 -29.36
CA ALA A 735 -12.68 -14.87 -30.76
C ALA A 735 -13.91 -15.75 -31.06
N ASN A 736 -14.86 -15.19 -31.78
CA ASN A 736 -16.09 -15.89 -32.24
C ASN A 736 -15.84 -16.58 -33.57
#